data_8af1b8a5b533eb339bc5c268be597e29
#
_entry.id   8af1b8a5b533eb339bc5c268be597e29
#
_cell.length_a   1.000
_cell.length_b   1.000
_cell.length_c   1.000
_cell.angle_alpha   90.00
_cell.angle_beta   90.00
_cell.angle_gamma   90.00
#
_symmetry.space_group_name_H-M   'P 1'
#
loop_
_entity.id
_entity.type
_entity.pdbx_description
1 polymer ?
#
loop_
_entity_poly.entity_id
_entity_poly.type
_entity_poly.pdbx_seq_one_letter_code
_entity_poly.pdbx_strand_id
1 'polypeptide(L)'
;MSAKPSIIYTKTDEAPALATYSLLPIIQAFTKNSGIDVETRDISVAARILAVFSDLLPAEQRVADHLAELGALTLKPEANIIKLPNVSASIPQLKAAISELQSKGYALPDFPETPSTDAEKDTRARYAKVLGSAVNPVLREGNSDRRAPKAVKDYAKKHPHSMGAWSTSSKTNVASLSEGDFFGNEKSVTVPAATSVRIELVKADGSAQVLKDSTPLKAGEILDATVMRKKALVAFYEQQVARAKSEGVLLSLHLKATMMKVSDPILFGHAVRVFFKDLLAKHADTFAQLGVDLNNGFGDLVAKIQTLPAEQKSQIEADIQAAYANGPALAMVNSDKGITNLHVPSDVIVDASMPAMIRTSGQMWDTAGKQQDTLALIPDRSYAGVYQTVIDFCKKNGALDPKTMGSVPNVGLMAQAAEEYGSHNKTFEIQASGTVRISDDAGNVLMEHSVEAGDIWRACQTKDAPVQDWVKLAVNRSRLSSTPAVFWLDENRAHDAQIIAKVKTYLAQHDLTGLDIRIMEPAAATQHTLERIVKGLDTISVTGNVLRDYLTDLFPILEVGTSAKMLSIVPLMNGGGLFETGAGGSAPKHVQQFTEENFLRWDSLGEFFALAASFEHLSQTFNHAKAKVLADTLDEANGKFLEYDKSPARKVGAGIDNRGSHFYLALYWAQALAAQNADAELQALFKPIAEELTASETKIVEELISVQGRANDIGGYYQPDDAKASAALRPSATFNAILAKL
;
A
#
# COMPACT_ATOMS: atom_id res chain seq x y z
N MET A 1 -33.34 -3.65 19.00
CA MET A 1 -33.20 -2.21 18.66
C MET A 1 -32.36 -2.17 17.40
N SER A 2 -32.76 -1.46 16.36
CA SER A 2 -31.89 -1.25 15.21
C SER A 2 -30.67 -0.49 15.69
N ALA A 3 -29.47 -0.89 15.24
CA ALA A 3 -28.25 -0.17 15.55
C ALA A 3 -28.38 1.28 15.09
N LYS A 4 -27.83 2.23 15.87
CA LYS A 4 -27.85 3.64 15.53
C LYS A 4 -26.76 3.90 14.47
N PRO A 5 -27.02 4.75 13.44
CA PRO A 5 -26.00 5.12 12.51
C PRO A 5 -24.81 5.77 13.21
N SER A 6 -23.61 5.22 13.01
CA SER A 6 -22.40 5.74 13.65
C SER A 6 -21.21 5.67 12.72
N ILE A 7 -20.24 6.55 12.95
CA ILE A 7 -18.92 6.54 12.33
C ILE A 7 -17.90 6.35 13.44
N ILE A 8 -17.07 5.32 13.29
CA ILE A 8 -15.90 5.15 14.14
C ILE A 8 -14.71 5.80 13.45
N TYR A 9 -14.20 6.89 14.00
CA TYR A 9 -13.01 7.56 13.52
C TYR A 9 -11.80 7.09 14.33
N THR A 10 -10.82 6.44 13.71
CA THR A 10 -9.68 5.89 14.43
C THR A 10 -8.68 6.99 14.79
N LYS A 11 -8.19 6.98 16.04
CA LYS A 11 -7.00 7.73 16.45
C LYS A 11 -5.78 6.82 16.23
N THR A 12 -4.77 7.34 15.55
CA THR A 12 -3.57 6.61 15.18
C THR A 12 -2.30 7.31 15.67
N ASP A 13 -1.25 7.34 14.86
CA ASP A 13 0.05 7.88 15.22
C ASP A 13 0.42 9.07 14.33
N GLU A 14 1.42 9.84 14.76
CA GLU A 14 2.16 10.81 13.96
C GLU A 14 1.28 11.91 13.33
N ALA A 15 1.58 12.33 12.11
CA ALA A 15 0.88 13.44 11.45
C ALA A 15 -0.64 13.20 11.28
N PRO A 16 -1.15 12.01 10.93
CA PRO A 16 -2.58 11.75 10.91
C PRO A 16 -3.26 11.95 12.28
N ALA A 17 -2.59 11.54 13.35
CA ALA A 17 -3.10 11.76 14.72
C ALA A 17 -3.16 13.25 15.07
N LEU A 18 -2.16 14.03 14.68
CA LEU A 18 -2.18 15.49 14.87
C LEU A 18 -3.29 16.14 14.05
N ALA A 19 -3.44 15.79 12.78
CA ALA A 19 -4.51 16.29 11.92
C ALA A 19 -5.91 16.01 12.51
N THR A 20 -6.09 14.92 13.23
CA THR A 20 -7.34 14.55 13.86
C THR A 20 -7.80 15.57 14.91
N TYR A 21 -6.90 16.21 15.65
CA TYR A 21 -7.26 17.27 16.62
C TYR A 21 -7.93 18.49 15.96
N SER A 22 -7.64 18.75 14.69
CA SER A 22 -8.28 19.82 13.92
C SER A 22 -9.51 19.34 13.15
N LEU A 23 -9.49 18.15 12.53
CA LEU A 23 -10.55 17.69 11.64
C LEU A 23 -11.74 17.08 12.40
N LEU A 24 -11.50 16.26 13.40
CA LEU A 24 -12.57 15.56 14.12
C LEU A 24 -13.61 16.51 14.75
N PRO A 25 -13.23 17.63 15.39
CA PRO A 25 -14.21 18.61 15.88
C PRO A 25 -15.10 19.20 14.78
N ILE A 26 -14.59 19.36 13.56
CA ILE A 26 -15.39 19.80 12.40
C ILE A 26 -16.41 18.72 12.04
N ILE A 27 -15.97 17.46 11.92
CA ILE A 27 -16.85 16.33 11.61
C ILE A 27 -17.97 16.22 12.66
N GLN A 28 -17.60 16.29 13.93
CA GLN A 28 -18.57 16.21 15.04
C GLN A 28 -19.58 17.36 15.03
N ALA A 29 -19.15 18.59 14.75
CA ALA A 29 -20.02 19.76 14.64
C ALA A 29 -21.00 19.60 13.46
N PHE A 30 -20.52 19.21 12.29
CA PHE A 30 -21.33 19.08 11.09
C PHE A 30 -22.34 17.92 11.14
N THR A 31 -22.06 16.89 11.93
CA THR A 31 -22.93 15.71 12.07
C THR A 31 -23.90 15.80 13.26
N LYS A 32 -23.68 16.73 14.20
CA LYS A 32 -24.40 16.81 15.48
C LYS A 32 -25.94 16.75 15.36
N ASN A 33 -26.48 17.39 14.32
CA ASN A 33 -27.92 17.47 14.06
C ASN A 33 -28.40 16.50 12.96
N SER A 34 -27.56 15.56 12.55
CA SER A 34 -27.89 14.59 11.50
C SER A 34 -28.47 13.27 12.02
N GLY A 35 -28.34 12.99 13.30
CA GLY A 35 -28.68 11.68 13.88
C GLY A 35 -27.57 10.63 13.69
N ILE A 36 -26.37 11.04 13.28
CA ILE A 36 -25.20 10.18 13.15
C ILE A 36 -24.27 10.43 14.33
N ASP A 37 -23.91 9.36 15.04
CA ASP A 37 -22.91 9.45 16.09
C ASP A 37 -21.50 9.32 15.51
N VAL A 38 -20.57 10.14 16.01
CA VAL A 38 -19.15 10.06 15.64
C VAL A 38 -18.35 9.73 16.89
N GLU A 39 -17.80 8.54 16.92
CA GLU A 39 -17.02 8.00 18.03
C GLU A 39 -15.55 7.80 17.62
N THR A 40 -14.66 7.73 18.60
CA THR A 40 -13.25 7.45 18.37
C THR A 40 -12.83 6.13 18.99
N ARG A 41 -11.87 5.47 18.35
CA ARG A 41 -11.15 4.32 18.91
C ARG A 41 -9.66 4.54 18.67
N ASP A 42 -8.89 4.49 19.74
CA ASP A 42 -7.44 4.72 19.70
C ASP A 42 -6.71 3.41 19.42
N ILE A 43 -6.10 3.32 18.25
CA ILE A 43 -5.27 2.19 17.79
C ILE A 43 -3.81 2.59 17.58
N SER A 44 -3.37 3.69 18.19
CA SER A 44 -1.97 4.14 18.19
C SER A 44 -1.04 3.11 18.82
N VAL A 45 0.25 3.22 18.54
CA VAL A 45 1.28 2.36 19.17
C VAL A 45 1.20 2.46 20.69
N ALA A 46 1.06 3.68 21.22
CA ALA A 46 0.95 3.91 22.67
C ALA A 46 -0.29 3.23 23.27
N ALA A 47 -1.46 3.41 22.65
CA ALA A 47 -2.70 2.77 23.13
C ALA A 47 -2.62 1.24 23.10
N ARG A 48 -2.03 0.67 22.05
CA ARG A 48 -1.84 -0.79 21.92
C ARG A 48 -0.86 -1.34 22.97
N ILE A 49 0.23 -0.61 23.27
CA ILE A 49 1.16 -0.97 24.35
C ILE A 49 0.39 -0.99 25.69
N LEU A 50 -0.32 0.09 26.03
CA LEU A 50 -1.06 0.20 27.29
C LEU A 50 -2.13 -0.89 27.41
N ALA A 51 -2.83 -1.23 26.31
CA ALA A 51 -3.84 -2.27 26.31
C ALA A 51 -3.26 -3.66 26.60
N VAL A 52 -2.14 -4.05 25.97
CA VAL A 52 -1.52 -5.37 26.19
C VAL A 52 -0.87 -5.51 27.56
N PHE A 53 -0.59 -4.42 28.27
CA PHE A 53 -0.06 -4.40 29.64
C PHE A 53 -1.04 -3.84 30.68
N SER A 54 -2.33 -3.78 30.33
CA SER A 54 -3.38 -3.19 31.17
C SER A 54 -3.44 -3.80 32.57
N ASP A 55 -3.12 -5.08 32.73
CA ASP A 55 -3.07 -5.80 34.02
C ASP A 55 -1.96 -5.29 34.97
N LEU A 56 -0.89 -4.70 34.43
CA LEU A 56 0.21 -4.13 35.22
C LEU A 56 -0.07 -2.67 35.65
N LEU A 57 -1.08 -2.03 35.07
CA LEU A 57 -1.39 -0.62 35.29
C LEU A 57 -2.44 -0.42 36.37
N PRO A 58 -2.34 0.66 37.18
CA PRO A 58 -3.40 1.07 38.10
C PRO A 58 -4.67 1.41 37.31
N ALA A 59 -5.82 1.30 37.93
CA ALA A 59 -7.14 1.36 37.28
C ALA A 59 -7.32 2.65 36.43
N GLU A 60 -6.84 3.78 36.92
CA GLU A 60 -6.93 5.08 36.26
C GLU A 60 -6.04 5.22 35.01
N GLN A 61 -5.04 4.36 34.85
CA GLN A 61 -4.16 4.33 33.68
C GLN A 61 -4.55 3.26 32.66
N ARG A 62 -5.51 2.41 32.97
CA ARG A 62 -5.94 1.33 32.06
C ARG A 62 -6.71 1.89 30.88
N VAL A 63 -6.38 1.37 29.70
CA VAL A 63 -7.11 1.68 28.47
C VAL A 63 -7.78 0.42 27.91
N ALA A 64 -8.88 0.60 27.20
CA ALA A 64 -9.55 -0.50 26.52
C ALA A 64 -8.70 -0.99 25.33
N ASP A 65 -8.81 -2.27 25.01
CA ASP A 65 -8.24 -2.82 23.77
C ASP A 65 -9.15 -2.47 22.58
N HIS A 66 -9.01 -1.24 22.10
CA HIS A 66 -9.81 -0.74 20.98
C HIS A 66 -9.55 -1.49 19.68
N LEU A 67 -8.36 -2.06 19.48
CA LEU A 67 -8.09 -2.86 18.29
C LEU A 67 -8.89 -4.16 18.30
N ALA A 68 -8.95 -4.84 19.43
CA ALA A 68 -9.79 -6.03 19.59
C ALA A 68 -11.30 -5.70 19.46
N GLU A 69 -11.75 -4.58 20.02
CA GLU A 69 -13.12 -4.09 19.88
C GLU A 69 -13.48 -3.84 18.40
N LEU A 70 -12.61 -3.14 17.67
CA LEU A 70 -12.79 -2.89 16.24
C LEU A 70 -12.77 -4.18 15.42
N GLY A 71 -11.89 -5.13 15.76
CA GLY A 71 -11.87 -6.45 15.14
C GLY A 71 -13.20 -7.19 15.28
N ALA A 72 -13.80 -7.15 16.48
CA ALA A 72 -15.13 -7.71 16.70
C ALA A 72 -16.23 -6.95 15.95
N LEU A 73 -16.10 -5.63 15.82
CA LEU A 73 -17.05 -4.79 15.09
C LEU A 73 -17.01 -5.06 13.58
N THR A 74 -15.85 -5.36 12.98
CA THR A 74 -15.72 -5.68 11.55
C THR A 74 -16.52 -6.91 11.13
N LEU A 75 -16.92 -7.74 12.09
CA LEU A 75 -17.77 -8.92 11.87
C LEU A 75 -19.27 -8.60 11.90
N LYS A 76 -19.65 -7.33 12.08
CA LYS A 76 -21.04 -6.90 12.21
C LYS A 76 -21.46 -6.02 11.03
N PRO A 77 -22.73 -6.11 10.60
CA PRO A 77 -23.22 -5.35 9.43
C PRO A 77 -23.28 -3.83 9.69
N GLU A 78 -23.38 -3.39 10.94
CA GLU A 78 -23.40 -1.97 11.30
C GLU A 78 -22.03 -1.30 11.34
N ALA A 79 -20.94 -2.03 11.13
CA ALA A 79 -19.60 -1.46 11.15
C ALA A 79 -19.45 -0.35 10.10
N ASN A 80 -18.93 0.78 10.52
CA ASN A 80 -18.56 1.91 9.66
C ASN A 80 -17.32 2.58 10.25
N ILE A 81 -16.15 2.22 9.75
CA ILE A 81 -14.86 2.55 10.34
C ILE A 81 -14.04 3.35 9.34
N ILE A 82 -13.64 4.57 9.72
CA ILE A 82 -12.61 5.34 8.99
C ILE A 82 -11.28 5.03 9.65
N LYS A 83 -10.43 4.29 8.92
CA LYS A 83 -9.12 3.87 9.39
C LYS A 83 -8.04 4.78 8.83
N LEU A 84 -7.45 5.57 9.70
CA LEU A 84 -6.29 6.41 9.36
C LEU A 84 -5.00 5.57 9.22
N PRO A 85 -3.97 6.09 8.53
CA PRO A 85 -2.66 5.45 8.49
C PRO A 85 -2.11 5.22 9.90
N ASN A 86 -1.58 4.03 10.13
CA ASN A 86 -0.98 3.64 11.41
C ASN A 86 0.47 3.20 11.21
N VAL A 87 1.28 3.38 12.26
CA VAL A 87 2.67 2.94 12.26
C VAL A 87 2.75 1.41 12.32
N SER A 88 3.54 0.84 11.40
CA SER A 88 4.02 -0.54 11.48
C SER A 88 5.30 -0.52 12.33
N ALA A 89 5.15 -0.66 13.65
CA ALA A 89 6.22 -0.39 14.60
C ALA A 89 7.41 -1.33 14.43
N SER A 90 8.59 -0.76 14.23
CA SER A 90 9.88 -1.44 14.36
C SER A 90 10.29 -1.56 15.84
N ILE A 91 11.28 -2.40 16.14
CA ILE A 91 11.81 -2.52 17.52
C ILE A 91 12.32 -1.16 18.06
N PRO A 92 13.09 -0.36 17.31
CA PRO A 92 13.49 0.97 17.79
C PRO A 92 12.30 1.89 18.09
N GLN A 93 11.28 1.91 17.23
CA GLN A 93 10.06 2.70 17.47
C GLN A 93 9.28 2.20 18.69
N LEU A 94 9.15 0.88 18.85
CA LEU A 94 8.53 0.30 20.05
C LEU A 94 9.26 0.71 21.33
N LYS A 95 10.60 0.60 21.35
CA LYS A 95 11.42 0.99 22.50
C LYS A 95 11.29 2.49 22.82
N ALA A 96 11.25 3.34 21.79
CA ALA A 96 11.02 4.77 21.97
C ALA A 96 9.64 5.07 22.57
N ALA A 97 8.61 4.39 22.11
CA ALA A 97 7.25 4.53 22.66
C ALA A 97 7.17 4.06 24.13
N ILE A 98 7.80 2.93 24.46
CA ILE A 98 7.88 2.43 25.84
C ILE A 98 8.57 3.48 26.72
N SER A 99 9.73 4.00 26.31
CA SER A 99 10.49 5.01 27.06
C SER A 99 9.67 6.29 27.28
N GLU A 100 8.94 6.76 26.25
CA GLU A 100 8.06 7.92 26.38
C GLU A 100 6.95 7.66 27.41
N LEU A 101 6.27 6.51 27.34
CA LEU A 101 5.22 6.16 28.29
C LEU A 101 5.75 6.00 29.72
N GLN A 102 6.92 5.36 29.91
CA GLN A 102 7.57 5.27 31.22
C GLN A 102 7.89 6.66 31.79
N SER A 103 8.38 7.59 30.97
CA SER A 103 8.63 8.98 31.39
C SER A 103 7.36 9.73 31.84
N LYS A 104 6.20 9.28 31.40
CA LYS A 104 4.88 9.78 31.80
C LYS A 104 4.27 9.04 33.00
N GLY A 105 5.04 8.13 33.60
CA GLY A 105 4.63 7.44 34.82
C GLY A 105 3.87 6.12 34.62
N TYR A 106 3.87 5.57 33.41
CA TYR A 106 3.32 4.22 33.19
C TYR A 106 4.32 3.16 33.60
N ALA A 107 3.93 2.25 34.47
CA ALA A 107 4.77 1.15 34.97
C ALA A 107 4.83 0.00 33.93
N LEU A 108 5.52 0.23 32.83
CA LEU A 108 5.72 -0.74 31.76
C LEU A 108 7.08 -1.42 31.88
N PRO A 109 7.20 -2.73 31.56
CA PRO A 109 8.48 -3.40 31.48
C PRO A 109 9.26 -2.95 30.23
N ASP A 110 10.59 -2.99 30.31
CA ASP A 110 11.45 -2.79 29.14
C ASP A 110 11.25 -3.93 28.11
N PHE A 111 11.53 -3.61 26.85
CA PHE A 111 11.50 -4.63 25.78
C PHE A 111 12.72 -5.56 25.91
N PRO A 112 12.53 -6.88 26.18
CA PRO A 112 13.62 -7.82 26.31
C PRO A 112 14.14 -8.25 24.94
N GLU A 113 15.33 -7.79 24.56
CA GLU A 113 15.96 -8.16 23.28
C GLU A 113 16.37 -9.64 23.26
N THR A 114 16.90 -10.14 24.36
CA THR A 114 17.34 -11.53 24.53
C THR A 114 16.71 -12.12 25.79
N PRO A 115 15.43 -12.56 25.70
CA PRO A 115 14.70 -13.04 26.86
C PRO A 115 15.32 -14.32 27.43
N SER A 116 15.68 -14.30 28.69
CA SER A 116 16.32 -15.42 29.42
C SER A 116 15.38 -16.12 30.40
N THR A 117 14.44 -15.38 30.96
CA THR A 117 13.44 -15.88 31.92
C THR A 117 12.07 -16.06 31.27
N ASP A 118 11.18 -16.82 31.89
CA ASP A 118 9.82 -17.02 31.38
C ASP A 118 9.01 -15.71 31.44
N ALA A 119 9.25 -14.86 32.43
CA ALA A 119 8.64 -13.52 32.51
C ALA A 119 9.10 -12.62 31.37
N GLU A 120 10.37 -12.64 31.00
CA GLU A 120 10.87 -11.90 29.83
C GLU A 120 10.33 -12.44 28.51
N LYS A 121 10.20 -13.77 28.40
CA LYS A 121 9.56 -14.40 27.21
C LYS A 121 8.10 -13.98 27.08
N ASP A 122 7.34 -13.97 28.18
CA ASP A 122 5.94 -13.47 28.18
C ASP A 122 5.89 -11.99 27.79
N THR A 123 6.74 -11.15 28.40
CA THR A 123 6.85 -9.72 28.05
C THR A 123 7.14 -9.51 26.57
N ARG A 124 8.09 -10.27 26.02
CA ARG A 124 8.40 -10.20 24.57
C ARG A 124 7.22 -10.67 23.71
N ALA A 125 6.53 -11.71 24.09
CA ALA A 125 5.35 -12.21 23.38
C ALA A 125 4.20 -11.19 23.38
N ARG A 126 4.02 -10.47 24.48
CA ARG A 126 3.04 -9.37 24.59
C ARG A 126 3.42 -8.21 23.68
N TYR A 127 4.67 -7.74 23.68
CA TYR A 127 5.14 -6.70 22.77
C TYR A 127 5.11 -7.12 21.29
N ALA A 128 5.28 -8.41 21.00
CA ALA A 128 5.16 -8.90 19.62
C ALA A 128 3.79 -8.66 19.00
N LYS A 129 2.72 -8.54 19.80
CA LYS A 129 1.38 -8.19 19.33
C LYS A 129 1.27 -6.73 18.85
N VAL A 130 2.22 -5.87 19.22
CA VAL A 130 2.27 -4.45 18.83
C VAL A 130 3.22 -4.22 17.66
N LEU A 131 4.22 -5.10 17.49
CA LEU A 131 5.23 -4.99 16.43
C LEU A 131 4.66 -5.24 15.04
N GLY A 132 5.26 -4.58 14.07
CA GLY A 132 4.97 -4.77 12.66
C GLY A 132 3.56 -4.36 12.26
N SER A 133 3.00 -5.04 11.27
CA SER A 133 1.66 -4.76 10.73
C SER A 133 0.57 -5.42 11.59
N ALA A 134 0.36 -4.90 12.80
CA ALA A 134 -0.55 -5.49 13.77
C ALA A 134 -2.04 -5.12 13.54
N VAL A 135 -2.32 -3.99 12.91
CA VAL A 135 -3.68 -3.44 12.75
C VAL A 135 -4.41 -4.02 11.54
N ASN A 136 -3.77 -3.99 10.37
CA ASN A 136 -4.41 -4.39 9.11
C ASN A 136 -4.97 -5.82 9.12
N PRO A 137 -4.26 -6.85 9.64
CA PRO A 137 -4.80 -8.20 9.70
C PRO A 137 -6.07 -8.34 10.54
N VAL A 138 -6.26 -7.47 11.54
CA VAL A 138 -7.43 -7.46 12.41
C VAL A 138 -8.64 -6.80 11.76
N LEU A 139 -8.41 -5.70 11.02
CA LEU A 139 -9.50 -4.87 10.48
C LEU A 139 -9.93 -5.24 9.06
N ARG A 140 -9.06 -5.87 8.26
CA ARG A 140 -9.36 -6.18 6.85
C ARG A 140 -10.19 -7.46 6.69
N GLU A 141 -11.40 -7.43 7.21
CA GLU A 141 -12.41 -8.49 7.07
C GLU A 141 -13.26 -8.33 5.80
N GLY A 142 -12.67 -7.78 4.73
CA GLY A 142 -13.30 -7.58 3.44
C GLY A 142 -12.29 -7.48 2.31
N ASN A 143 -12.77 -7.62 1.08
CA ASN A 143 -11.99 -7.40 -0.12
C ASN A 143 -11.92 -5.92 -0.47
N SER A 144 -10.96 -5.55 -1.31
CA SER A 144 -10.68 -4.15 -1.62
C SER A 144 -11.55 -3.67 -2.80
N ASP A 145 -12.10 -2.46 -2.68
CA ASP A 145 -12.74 -1.69 -3.75
C ASP A 145 -11.98 -0.36 -3.87
N ARG A 146 -11.08 -0.27 -4.85
CA ARG A 146 -10.29 0.93 -5.12
C ARG A 146 -10.72 1.63 -6.38
N ARG A 147 -10.95 2.94 -6.29
CA ARG A 147 -11.39 3.77 -7.42
C ARG A 147 -10.99 5.23 -7.23
N ALA A 148 -10.88 5.96 -8.34
CA ALA A 148 -10.72 7.41 -8.28
C ALA A 148 -12.03 8.04 -7.80
N PRO A 149 -12.01 8.92 -6.77
CA PRO A 149 -13.15 9.75 -6.44
C PRO A 149 -13.54 10.62 -7.63
N LYS A 150 -14.85 10.88 -7.81
CA LYS A 150 -15.34 11.73 -8.92
C LYS A 150 -14.65 13.09 -8.96
N ALA A 151 -14.48 13.73 -7.81
CA ALA A 151 -13.81 15.03 -7.71
C ALA A 151 -12.36 14.98 -8.22
N VAL A 152 -11.60 13.91 -7.92
CA VAL A 152 -10.23 13.73 -8.41
C VAL A 152 -10.20 13.49 -9.92
N LYS A 153 -11.12 12.69 -10.45
CA LYS A 153 -11.23 12.43 -11.89
C LYS A 153 -11.59 13.70 -12.65
N ASP A 154 -12.57 14.46 -12.18
CA ASP A 154 -13.01 15.71 -12.79
C ASP A 154 -11.88 16.78 -12.77
N TYR A 155 -11.15 16.86 -11.66
CA TYR A 155 -9.97 17.72 -11.56
C TYR A 155 -8.87 17.32 -12.55
N ALA A 156 -8.53 16.03 -12.63
CA ALA A 156 -7.51 15.53 -13.54
C ALA A 156 -7.86 15.78 -15.03
N LYS A 157 -9.14 15.75 -15.39
CA LYS A 157 -9.60 16.10 -16.74
C LYS A 157 -9.38 17.58 -17.05
N LYS A 158 -9.61 18.47 -16.10
CA LYS A 158 -9.44 19.93 -16.26
C LYS A 158 -7.97 20.33 -16.17
N HIS A 159 -7.21 19.69 -15.29
CA HIS A 159 -5.80 19.96 -14.98
C HIS A 159 -4.94 18.71 -15.20
N PRO A 160 -4.80 18.25 -16.44
CA PRO A 160 -4.11 16.99 -16.73
C PRO A 160 -2.64 17.10 -16.36
N HIS A 161 -2.14 16.06 -15.69
CA HIS A 161 -0.71 15.91 -15.47
C HIS A 161 0.02 15.63 -16.78
N SER A 162 1.33 15.89 -16.80
CA SER A 162 2.15 15.63 -17.98
C SER A 162 2.27 14.14 -18.26
N MET A 163 2.10 13.77 -19.52
CA MET A 163 2.38 12.46 -20.08
C MET A 163 3.44 12.64 -21.17
N GLY A 164 4.45 11.79 -21.19
CA GLY A 164 5.48 11.83 -22.22
C GLY A 164 4.95 11.42 -23.59
N ALA A 165 5.53 11.98 -24.64
CA ALA A 165 5.18 11.60 -26.00
C ALA A 165 5.85 10.26 -26.37
N TRP A 166 5.04 9.25 -26.70
CA TRP A 166 5.54 7.96 -27.14
C TRP A 166 5.94 7.95 -28.60
N SER A 167 7.04 7.25 -28.92
CA SER A 167 7.51 7.02 -30.27
C SER A 167 7.27 5.57 -30.69
N THR A 168 6.86 5.37 -31.95
CA THR A 168 6.79 4.03 -32.56
C THR A 168 8.16 3.36 -32.70
N SER A 169 9.24 4.14 -32.67
CA SER A 169 10.63 3.66 -32.72
C SER A 169 11.25 3.41 -31.35
N SER A 170 10.53 3.61 -30.25
CA SER A 170 11.03 3.33 -28.90
C SER A 170 11.48 1.88 -28.77
N LYS A 171 12.69 1.70 -28.23
CA LYS A 171 13.28 0.39 -27.96
C LYS A 171 12.88 -0.14 -26.58
N THR A 172 12.18 0.66 -25.77
CA THR A 172 11.76 0.25 -24.41
C THR A 172 10.92 -1.01 -24.47
N ASN A 173 11.26 -1.96 -23.64
CA ASN A 173 10.50 -3.20 -23.49
C ASN A 173 10.79 -3.86 -22.14
N VAL A 174 9.96 -4.88 -21.80
CA VAL A 174 10.10 -5.72 -20.62
C VAL A 174 10.75 -7.05 -21.02
N ALA A 175 11.67 -7.54 -20.20
CA ALA A 175 12.22 -8.88 -20.32
C ALA A 175 11.89 -9.69 -19.07
N SER A 176 11.47 -10.94 -19.25
CA SER A 176 11.22 -11.93 -18.21
C SER A 176 11.76 -13.29 -18.62
N LEU A 177 11.88 -14.20 -17.67
CA LEU A 177 12.25 -15.59 -17.93
C LEU A 177 11.19 -16.27 -18.79
N SER A 178 11.61 -17.11 -19.71
CA SER A 178 10.74 -17.99 -20.49
C SER A 178 10.50 -19.34 -19.79
N GLU A 179 11.40 -19.72 -18.89
CA GLU A 179 11.36 -20.97 -18.11
C GLU A 179 12.16 -20.82 -16.81
N GLY A 180 11.89 -21.64 -15.83
CA GLY A 180 12.63 -21.65 -14.56
C GLY A 180 12.20 -20.58 -13.57
N ASP A 181 11.20 -19.78 -13.89
CA ASP A 181 10.58 -18.77 -13.03
C ASP A 181 9.47 -19.37 -12.14
N PHE A 182 8.92 -18.54 -11.26
CA PHE A 182 7.83 -18.95 -10.38
C PHE A 182 6.60 -19.37 -11.16
N PHE A 183 6.24 -18.65 -12.21
CA PHE A 183 5.09 -18.98 -13.05
C PHE A 183 5.21 -20.39 -13.65
N GLY A 184 6.34 -20.70 -14.27
CA GLY A 184 6.53 -21.96 -14.99
C GLY A 184 6.66 -23.20 -14.10
N ASN A 185 7.07 -23.02 -12.86
CA ASN A 185 7.27 -24.11 -11.90
C ASN A 185 6.12 -24.24 -10.88
N GLU A 186 5.10 -23.40 -10.96
CA GLU A 186 3.99 -23.40 -9.99
C GLU A 186 3.16 -24.66 -10.08
N LYS A 187 2.86 -25.24 -8.92
CA LYS A 187 1.89 -26.32 -8.71
C LYS A 187 0.85 -25.85 -7.71
N SER A 188 -0.39 -26.29 -7.88
CA SER A 188 -1.50 -25.84 -7.05
C SER A 188 -2.51 -26.96 -6.84
N VAL A 189 -3.12 -26.98 -5.65
CA VAL A 189 -4.16 -27.93 -5.30
C VAL A 189 -5.20 -27.26 -4.39
N THR A 190 -6.47 -27.57 -4.60
CA THR A 190 -7.53 -27.24 -3.64
C THR A 190 -7.72 -28.45 -2.70
N VAL A 191 -7.54 -28.25 -1.38
CA VAL A 191 -7.70 -29.33 -0.42
C VAL A 191 -9.18 -29.60 -0.16
N PRO A 192 -9.64 -30.88 -0.27
CA PRO A 192 -11.06 -31.20 -0.14
C PRO A 192 -11.57 -31.21 1.30
N ALA A 193 -10.67 -31.34 2.27
CA ALA A 193 -10.96 -31.40 3.70
C ALA A 193 -9.91 -30.63 4.49
N ALA A 194 -10.27 -30.20 5.70
CA ALA A 194 -9.30 -29.59 6.62
C ALA A 194 -8.18 -30.57 6.94
N THR A 195 -6.94 -30.08 6.85
CA THR A 195 -5.73 -30.85 7.13
C THR A 195 -4.63 -29.91 7.62
N SER A 196 -3.49 -30.46 8.01
CA SER A 196 -2.28 -29.69 8.19
C SER A 196 -1.21 -30.22 7.25
N VAL A 197 -0.32 -29.37 6.77
CA VAL A 197 0.75 -29.79 5.85
C VAL A 197 2.11 -29.48 6.44
N ARG A 198 3.06 -30.34 6.09
CA ARG A 198 4.48 -30.24 6.44
C ARG A 198 5.30 -30.03 5.18
N ILE A 199 6.30 -29.17 5.26
CA ILE A 199 7.22 -28.86 4.16
C ILE A 199 8.61 -29.38 4.53
N GLU A 200 9.19 -30.24 3.70
CA GLU A 200 10.48 -30.88 3.93
C GLU A 200 11.35 -30.81 2.68
N LEU A 201 12.66 -30.60 2.89
CA LEU A 201 13.69 -30.84 1.87
C LEU A 201 14.25 -32.25 2.08
N VAL A 202 13.96 -33.17 1.17
CA VAL A 202 14.52 -34.49 1.10
C VAL A 202 15.79 -34.45 0.24
N LYS A 203 16.96 -34.64 0.85
CA LYS A 203 18.25 -34.58 0.17
C LYS A 203 18.56 -35.88 -0.59
N ALA A 204 19.57 -35.85 -1.44
CA ALA A 204 19.98 -37.01 -2.24
C ALA A 204 20.40 -38.23 -1.44
N ASP A 205 20.86 -38.04 -0.21
CA ASP A 205 21.22 -39.14 0.74
C ASP A 205 20.00 -39.71 1.47
N GLY A 206 18.79 -39.22 1.19
CA GLY A 206 17.55 -39.64 1.82
C GLY A 206 17.25 -38.95 3.16
N SER A 207 18.16 -38.13 3.67
CA SER A 207 17.89 -37.32 4.87
C SER A 207 16.85 -36.24 4.59
N ALA A 208 15.95 -36.01 5.54
CA ALA A 208 14.92 -34.96 5.44
C ALA A 208 15.23 -33.80 6.39
N GLN A 209 15.17 -32.60 5.88
CA GLN A 209 15.23 -31.37 6.65
C GLN A 209 13.85 -30.72 6.65
N VAL A 210 13.27 -30.55 7.84
CA VAL A 210 11.99 -29.82 7.97
C VAL A 210 12.22 -28.35 7.70
N LEU A 211 11.55 -27.80 6.68
CA LEU A 211 11.52 -26.37 6.37
C LEU A 211 10.38 -25.68 7.12
N LYS A 212 9.22 -26.35 7.19
CA LYS A 212 8.06 -25.90 7.97
C LYS A 212 7.33 -27.10 8.56
N ASP A 213 7.22 -27.15 9.87
CA ASP A 213 6.71 -28.33 10.56
C ASP A 213 5.19 -28.51 10.39
N SER A 214 4.43 -27.43 10.49
CA SER A 214 2.98 -27.50 10.36
C SER A 214 2.40 -26.21 9.76
N THR A 215 1.45 -26.37 8.84
CA THR A 215 0.64 -25.30 8.28
C THR A 215 -0.79 -25.78 8.16
N PRO A 216 -1.74 -25.29 8.99
CA PRO A 216 -3.13 -25.70 8.92
C PRO A 216 -3.81 -25.17 7.67
N LEU A 217 -4.63 -26.00 7.03
CA LEU A 217 -5.47 -25.70 5.88
C LEU A 217 -6.92 -26.02 6.19
N LYS A 218 -7.84 -25.17 5.75
CA LYS A 218 -9.28 -25.43 5.82
C LYS A 218 -9.74 -26.15 4.57
N ALA A 219 -10.89 -26.83 4.64
CA ALA A 219 -11.54 -27.39 3.46
C ALA A 219 -11.81 -26.30 2.41
N GLY A 220 -11.49 -26.59 1.16
CA GLY A 220 -11.63 -25.66 0.05
C GLY A 220 -10.48 -24.65 -0.10
N GLU A 221 -9.50 -24.65 0.79
CA GLU A 221 -8.31 -23.81 0.67
C GLU A 221 -7.43 -24.23 -0.51
N ILE A 222 -6.88 -23.27 -1.24
CA ILE A 222 -5.88 -23.53 -2.28
C ILE A 222 -4.51 -23.48 -1.63
N LEU A 223 -3.66 -24.44 -1.94
CA LEU A 223 -2.24 -24.45 -1.60
C LEU A 223 -1.43 -24.44 -2.87
N ASP A 224 -0.52 -23.47 -2.99
CA ASP A 224 0.40 -23.33 -4.11
C ASP A 224 1.83 -23.53 -3.64
N ALA A 225 2.67 -24.04 -4.53
CA ALA A 225 4.10 -24.08 -4.33
C ALA A 225 4.83 -23.87 -5.65
N THR A 226 5.99 -23.20 -5.58
CA THR A 226 6.78 -22.91 -6.78
C THR A 226 8.25 -22.70 -6.45
N VAL A 227 9.08 -22.65 -7.50
CA VAL A 227 10.52 -22.45 -7.37
C VAL A 227 11.07 -21.55 -8.48
N MET A 228 11.88 -20.56 -8.12
CA MET A 228 12.74 -19.82 -9.03
C MET A 228 14.08 -20.53 -9.11
N ARG A 229 14.48 -20.95 -10.31
CA ARG A 229 15.73 -21.64 -10.55
C ARG A 229 16.88 -20.64 -10.60
N LYS A 230 17.82 -20.74 -9.67
CA LYS A 230 18.99 -19.84 -9.63
C LYS A 230 19.78 -19.86 -10.92
N LYS A 231 20.04 -21.03 -11.51
CA LYS A 231 20.79 -21.15 -12.77
C LYS A 231 20.11 -20.42 -13.91
N ALA A 232 18.78 -20.59 -14.06
CA ALA A 232 18.00 -19.91 -15.08
C ALA A 232 18.01 -18.39 -14.87
N LEU A 233 17.84 -17.94 -13.62
CA LEU A 233 17.86 -16.52 -13.25
C LEU A 233 19.21 -15.86 -13.59
N VAL A 234 20.32 -16.50 -13.21
CA VAL A 234 21.68 -15.97 -13.48
C VAL A 234 21.91 -15.88 -14.98
N ALA A 235 21.61 -16.95 -15.73
CA ALA A 235 21.74 -16.95 -17.19
C ALA A 235 20.86 -15.88 -17.86
N PHE A 236 19.64 -15.67 -17.37
CA PHE A 236 18.77 -14.60 -17.82
C PHE A 236 19.41 -13.23 -17.59
N TYR A 237 19.91 -12.94 -16.40
CA TYR A 237 20.57 -11.65 -16.14
C TYR A 237 21.81 -11.44 -17.03
N GLU A 238 22.65 -12.44 -17.20
CA GLU A 238 23.82 -12.35 -18.11
C GLU A 238 23.39 -12.03 -19.55
N GLN A 239 22.34 -12.69 -20.03
CA GLN A 239 21.79 -12.43 -21.36
C GLN A 239 21.24 -11.01 -21.48
N GLN A 240 20.48 -10.53 -20.50
CA GLN A 240 19.87 -9.21 -20.57
C GLN A 240 20.87 -8.08 -20.37
N VAL A 241 21.91 -8.26 -19.55
CA VAL A 241 23.04 -7.31 -19.45
C VAL A 241 23.74 -7.17 -20.81
N ALA A 242 24.04 -8.28 -21.50
CA ALA A 242 24.63 -8.26 -22.80
C ALA A 242 23.71 -7.60 -23.84
N ARG A 243 22.43 -7.91 -23.81
CA ARG A 243 21.40 -7.35 -24.69
C ARG A 243 21.29 -5.84 -24.53
N ALA A 244 21.13 -5.32 -23.29
CA ALA A 244 21.01 -3.89 -23.03
C ALA A 244 22.23 -3.12 -23.58
N LYS A 245 23.44 -3.68 -23.40
CA LYS A 245 24.66 -3.11 -23.94
C LYS A 245 24.66 -3.06 -25.46
N SER A 246 24.27 -4.15 -26.13
CA SER A 246 24.26 -4.24 -27.60
C SER A 246 23.19 -3.35 -28.23
N GLU A 247 22.03 -3.19 -27.60
CA GLU A 247 20.92 -2.34 -28.06
C GLU A 247 21.13 -0.87 -27.72
N GLY A 248 22.06 -0.55 -26.81
CA GLY A 248 22.33 0.82 -26.36
C GLY A 248 21.14 1.43 -25.57
N VAL A 249 20.52 0.65 -24.72
CA VAL A 249 19.41 1.06 -23.85
C VAL A 249 19.81 0.96 -22.38
N LEU A 250 19.09 1.68 -21.50
CA LEU A 250 19.30 1.55 -20.06
C LEU A 250 18.84 0.16 -19.59
N LEU A 251 19.59 -0.42 -18.65
CA LEU A 251 19.18 -1.61 -17.92
C LEU A 251 18.50 -1.19 -16.61
N SER A 252 17.33 -1.74 -16.33
CA SER A 252 16.57 -1.46 -15.12
C SER A 252 15.94 -2.73 -14.58
N LEU A 253 16.07 -2.98 -13.27
CA LEU A 253 15.47 -4.12 -12.58
C LEU A 253 14.27 -3.65 -11.77
N HIS A 254 13.16 -4.38 -11.82
CA HIS A 254 11.91 -4.06 -11.14
C HIS A 254 11.39 -5.30 -10.41
N LEU A 255 11.26 -5.22 -9.09
CA LEU A 255 10.88 -6.30 -8.20
C LEU A 255 9.82 -5.86 -7.19
N LYS A 256 9.25 -6.81 -6.46
CA LYS A 256 8.26 -6.56 -5.39
C LYS A 256 8.89 -6.74 -3.99
N ALA A 257 10.10 -6.27 -3.77
CA ALA A 257 10.91 -6.54 -2.58
C ALA A 257 10.28 -6.08 -1.24
N THR A 258 9.36 -5.13 -1.26
CA THR A 258 8.65 -4.68 -0.04
C THR A 258 7.58 -5.65 0.43
N MET A 259 6.99 -6.45 -0.47
CA MET A 259 6.05 -7.51 -0.16
C MET A 259 6.75 -8.88 -0.11
N MET A 260 7.57 -9.19 -1.11
CA MET A 260 8.32 -10.46 -1.24
C MET A 260 9.67 -10.36 -0.53
N LYS A 261 9.66 -10.13 0.78
CA LYS A 261 10.84 -9.76 1.59
C LYS A 261 11.94 -10.82 1.70
N VAL A 262 11.68 -12.07 1.30
CA VAL A 262 12.70 -13.14 1.27
C VAL A 262 13.16 -13.39 -0.16
N SER A 263 12.24 -13.66 -1.10
CA SER A 263 12.60 -14.00 -2.47
C SER A 263 13.26 -12.86 -3.22
N ASP A 264 12.67 -11.67 -3.19
CA ASP A 264 13.06 -10.60 -4.11
C ASP A 264 14.40 -9.93 -3.77
N PRO A 265 14.82 -9.77 -2.50
CA PRO A 265 16.19 -9.36 -2.19
C PRO A 265 17.23 -10.34 -2.72
N ILE A 266 16.96 -11.64 -2.73
CA ILE A 266 17.86 -12.66 -3.29
C ILE A 266 17.93 -12.53 -4.82
N LEU A 267 16.76 -12.35 -5.49
CA LEU A 267 16.73 -12.08 -6.93
C LEU A 267 17.53 -10.82 -7.27
N PHE A 268 17.37 -9.77 -6.48
CA PHE A 268 18.12 -8.53 -6.63
C PHE A 268 19.63 -8.73 -6.48
N GLY A 269 20.04 -9.43 -5.43
CA GLY A 269 21.44 -9.76 -5.18
C GLY A 269 22.10 -10.52 -6.34
N HIS A 270 21.37 -11.42 -6.99
CA HIS A 270 21.86 -12.12 -8.17
C HIS A 270 22.09 -11.16 -9.37
N ALA A 271 21.24 -10.18 -9.60
CA ALA A 271 21.45 -9.17 -10.62
C ALA A 271 22.72 -8.33 -10.34
N VAL A 272 22.91 -7.92 -9.10
CA VAL A 272 24.12 -7.20 -8.66
C VAL A 272 25.37 -8.07 -8.88
N ARG A 273 25.31 -9.35 -8.51
CA ARG A 273 26.43 -10.30 -8.71
C ARG A 273 26.78 -10.48 -10.19
N VAL A 274 25.79 -10.54 -11.05
CA VAL A 274 26.02 -10.67 -12.50
C VAL A 274 26.63 -9.39 -13.07
N PHE A 275 26.08 -8.24 -12.74
CA PHE A 275 26.56 -6.95 -13.27
C PHE A 275 28.00 -6.65 -12.84
N PHE A 276 28.35 -6.91 -11.60
CA PHE A 276 29.64 -6.59 -10.99
C PHE A 276 30.56 -7.82 -10.82
N LYS A 277 30.35 -8.88 -11.61
CA LYS A 277 31.03 -10.18 -11.39
C LYS A 277 32.55 -10.08 -11.33
N ASP A 278 33.19 -9.29 -12.20
CA ASP A 278 34.65 -9.17 -12.26
C ASP A 278 35.19 -8.37 -11.04
N LEU A 279 34.50 -7.31 -10.64
CA LEU A 279 34.78 -6.58 -9.40
C LEU A 279 34.69 -7.49 -8.17
N LEU A 280 33.64 -8.27 -8.08
CA LEU A 280 33.39 -9.15 -6.94
C LEU A 280 34.43 -10.29 -6.87
N ALA A 281 34.83 -10.85 -8.02
CA ALA A 281 35.89 -11.85 -8.09
C ALA A 281 37.23 -11.29 -7.68
N LYS A 282 37.59 -10.06 -8.14
CA LYS A 282 38.87 -9.41 -7.84
C LYS A 282 39.05 -9.08 -6.38
N HIS A 283 37.99 -8.69 -5.66
CA HIS A 283 38.04 -8.23 -4.28
C HIS A 283 37.29 -9.14 -3.32
N ALA A 284 37.09 -10.43 -3.65
CA ALA A 284 36.26 -11.37 -2.92
C ALA A 284 36.60 -11.45 -1.42
N ASP A 285 37.88 -11.59 -1.08
CA ASP A 285 38.34 -11.67 0.32
C ASP A 285 38.03 -10.38 1.11
N THR A 286 38.26 -9.23 0.49
CA THR A 286 37.96 -7.93 1.12
C THR A 286 36.46 -7.80 1.41
N PHE A 287 35.62 -8.10 0.43
CA PHE A 287 34.17 -7.99 0.62
C PHE A 287 33.63 -9.01 1.63
N ALA A 288 34.20 -10.19 1.69
CA ALA A 288 33.86 -11.19 2.72
C ALA A 288 34.25 -10.68 4.13
N GLN A 289 35.44 -10.11 4.29
CA GLN A 289 35.90 -9.53 5.58
C GLN A 289 35.02 -8.35 6.00
N LEU A 290 34.56 -7.53 5.08
CA LEU A 290 33.62 -6.43 5.35
C LEU A 290 32.20 -6.88 5.62
N GLY A 291 31.88 -8.16 5.37
CA GLY A 291 30.54 -8.70 5.53
C GLY A 291 29.54 -8.10 4.53
N VAL A 292 29.98 -7.84 3.28
CA VAL A 292 29.10 -7.29 2.24
C VAL A 292 27.98 -8.27 1.93
N ASP A 293 26.74 -7.81 1.99
CA ASP A 293 25.55 -8.55 1.59
C ASP A 293 24.86 -7.88 0.38
N LEU A 294 25.04 -8.48 -0.78
CA LEU A 294 24.49 -7.97 -2.02
C LEU A 294 22.96 -8.14 -2.15
N ASN A 295 22.34 -8.89 -1.26
CA ASN A 295 20.88 -8.94 -1.19
C ASN A 295 20.29 -7.63 -0.65
N ASN A 296 21.11 -6.83 0.05
CA ASN A 296 20.79 -5.45 0.42
C ASN A 296 21.07 -4.44 -0.72
N GLY A 297 21.60 -4.90 -1.85
CA GLY A 297 21.94 -4.11 -3.01
C GLY A 297 23.42 -3.69 -3.07
N PHE A 298 23.81 -3.08 -4.19
CA PHE A 298 25.16 -2.57 -4.40
C PHE A 298 25.53 -1.44 -3.41
N GLY A 299 24.51 -0.75 -2.89
CA GLY A 299 24.70 0.30 -1.85
C GLY A 299 25.33 -0.23 -0.56
N ASP A 300 25.10 -1.49 -0.19
CA ASP A 300 25.75 -2.12 0.96
C ASP A 300 27.28 -2.21 0.77
N LEU A 301 27.73 -2.62 -0.41
CA LEU A 301 29.14 -2.64 -0.77
C LEU A 301 29.72 -1.22 -0.73
N VAL A 302 29.08 -0.25 -1.38
CA VAL A 302 29.52 1.15 -1.42
C VAL A 302 29.66 1.75 -0.01
N ALA A 303 28.74 1.45 0.88
CA ALA A 303 28.80 1.91 2.27
C ALA A 303 29.96 1.26 3.05
N LYS A 304 30.14 -0.05 2.91
CA LYS A 304 31.16 -0.81 3.67
C LYS A 304 32.59 -0.52 3.26
N ILE A 305 32.85 -0.25 1.99
CA ILE A 305 34.20 0.11 1.53
C ILE A 305 34.68 1.46 2.09
N GLN A 306 33.77 2.30 2.63
CA GLN A 306 34.15 3.59 3.25
C GLN A 306 35.02 3.39 4.49
N THR A 307 35.01 2.21 5.11
CA THR A 307 35.81 1.89 6.30
C THR A 307 37.24 1.43 5.97
N LEU A 308 37.55 1.24 4.68
CA LEU A 308 38.86 0.76 4.23
C LEU A 308 39.92 1.87 4.23
N PRO A 309 41.24 1.52 4.29
CA PRO A 309 42.30 2.44 4.02
C PRO A 309 42.16 3.14 2.65
N ALA A 310 42.55 4.39 2.57
CA ALA A 310 42.31 5.25 1.40
C ALA A 310 42.81 4.64 0.07
N GLU A 311 43.98 4.02 0.08
CA GLU A 311 44.56 3.39 -1.12
C GLU A 311 43.72 2.21 -1.61
N GLN A 312 43.34 1.31 -0.71
CA GLN A 312 42.51 0.14 -1.02
C GLN A 312 41.11 0.57 -1.48
N LYS A 313 40.51 1.55 -0.79
CA LYS A 313 39.24 2.14 -1.20
C LYS A 313 39.31 2.72 -2.61
N SER A 314 40.32 3.55 -2.91
CA SER A 314 40.50 4.18 -4.22
C SER A 314 40.66 3.14 -5.33
N GLN A 315 41.37 2.03 -5.07
CA GLN A 315 41.49 0.93 -6.04
C GLN A 315 40.13 0.28 -6.34
N ILE A 316 39.31 0.00 -5.31
CA ILE A 316 37.99 -0.58 -5.50
C ILE A 316 37.07 0.42 -6.22
N GLU A 317 37.10 1.69 -5.88
CA GLU A 317 36.32 2.74 -6.57
C GLU A 317 36.69 2.85 -8.07
N ALA A 318 37.98 2.73 -8.42
CA ALA A 318 38.41 2.68 -9.82
C ALA A 318 37.87 1.43 -10.54
N ASP A 319 37.88 0.28 -9.89
CA ASP A 319 37.32 -0.96 -10.46
C ASP A 319 35.79 -0.90 -10.59
N ILE A 320 35.09 -0.21 -9.69
CA ILE A 320 33.65 0.09 -9.83
C ILE A 320 33.40 0.93 -11.08
N GLN A 321 34.17 1.99 -11.29
CA GLN A 321 34.04 2.81 -12.51
C GLN A 321 34.34 1.99 -13.78
N ALA A 322 35.31 1.10 -13.73
CA ALA A 322 35.60 0.19 -14.84
C ALA A 322 34.41 -0.78 -15.10
N ALA A 323 33.76 -1.28 -14.07
CA ALA A 323 32.55 -2.12 -14.21
C ALA A 323 31.42 -1.36 -14.91
N TYR A 324 31.15 -0.11 -14.50
CA TYR A 324 30.16 0.73 -15.18
C TYR A 324 30.51 1.01 -16.63
N ALA A 325 31.77 1.31 -16.91
CA ALA A 325 32.23 1.56 -18.30
C ALA A 325 32.12 0.33 -19.20
N ASN A 326 32.30 -0.85 -18.64
CA ASN A 326 32.24 -2.13 -19.37
C ASN A 326 30.83 -2.71 -19.46
N GLY A 327 29.91 -2.33 -18.60
CA GLY A 327 28.51 -2.77 -18.61
C GLY A 327 27.60 -1.96 -19.54
N PRO A 328 26.32 -2.29 -19.62
CA PRO A 328 25.30 -1.37 -20.14
C PRO A 328 25.12 -0.18 -19.21
N ALA A 329 24.60 0.94 -19.73
CA ALA A 329 24.18 2.04 -18.86
C ALA A 329 23.03 1.58 -17.95
N LEU A 330 23.10 1.93 -16.65
CA LEU A 330 22.05 1.63 -15.69
C LEU A 330 21.06 2.79 -15.59
N ALA A 331 19.79 2.46 -15.41
CA ALA A 331 18.81 3.45 -15.03
C ALA A 331 19.15 4.01 -13.64
N MET A 332 19.01 5.33 -13.47
CA MET A 332 19.36 6.02 -12.23
C MET A 332 18.14 6.24 -11.36
N VAL A 333 18.28 6.01 -10.05
CA VAL A 333 17.36 6.47 -9.02
C VAL A 333 17.64 7.94 -8.67
N ASN A 334 18.92 8.30 -8.60
CA ASN A 334 19.35 9.67 -8.38
C ASN A 334 20.66 9.93 -9.15
N SER A 335 20.56 10.63 -10.28
CA SER A 335 21.70 10.92 -11.15
C SER A 335 22.73 11.82 -10.46
N ASP A 336 22.30 12.81 -9.68
CA ASP A 336 23.20 13.76 -8.99
C ASP A 336 24.07 13.09 -7.94
N LYS A 337 23.56 12.03 -7.31
CA LYS A 337 24.24 11.26 -6.27
C LYS A 337 24.89 9.98 -6.78
N GLY A 338 24.76 9.67 -8.05
CA GLY A 338 25.29 8.43 -8.63
C GLY A 338 24.58 7.16 -8.13
N ILE A 339 23.33 7.26 -7.63
CA ILE A 339 22.56 6.13 -7.14
C ILE A 339 21.85 5.48 -8.31
N THR A 340 22.28 4.27 -8.64
CA THR A 340 21.70 3.48 -9.72
C THR A 340 20.52 2.62 -9.23
N ASN A 341 19.79 2.08 -10.17
CA ASN A 341 18.74 1.09 -9.97
C ASN A 341 19.21 -0.18 -9.22
N LEU A 342 20.50 -0.52 -9.20
CA LEU A 342 21.06 -1.67 -8.49
C LEU A 342 21.57 -1.37 -7.06
N HIS A 343 21.39 -0.16 -6.55
CA HIS A 343 21.88 0.22 -5.22
C HIS A 343 21.05 -0.35 -4.07
N VAL A 344 19.72 -0.23 -4.13
CA VAL A 344 18.83 -0.61 -3.03
C VAL A 344 17.56 -1.29 -3.58
N PRO A 345 17.22 -2.51 -3.12
CA PRO A 345 16.04 -3.23 -3.61
C PRO A 345 14.71 -2.47 -3.43
N SER A 346 14.58 -1.67 -2.37
CA SER A 346 13.37 -0.89 -2.10
C SER A 346 13.19 0.33 -3.01
N ASP A 347 14.19 0.71 -3.80
CA ASP A 347 14.10 1.82 -4.76
C ASP A 347 13.47 1.41 -6.09
N VAL A 348 13.26 0.12 -6.32
CA VAL A 348 12.81 -0.45 -7.60
C VAL A 348 11.54 -1.28 -7.46
N ILE A 349 10.62 -0.83 -6.63
CA ILE A 349 9.33 -1.50 -6.44
C ILE A 349 8.51 -1.38 -7.73
N VAL A 350 8.23 -2.53 -8.34
CA VAL A 350 7.66 -2.67 -9.69
C VAL A 350 6.34 -1.89 -9.88
N ASP A 351 5.47 -1.88 -8.89
CA ASP A 351 4.18 -1.20 -8.93
C ASP A 351 4.28 0.33 -8.90
N ALA A 352 5.42 0.89 -8.51
CA ALA A 352 5.69 2.32 -8.60
C ALA A 352 6.64 2.69 -9.75
N SER A 353 7.71 1.92 -9.94
CA SER A 353 8.77 2.24 -10.89
C SER A 353 8.35 2.00 -12.36
N MET A 354 7.54 0.97 -12.64
CA MET A 354 7.05 0.72 -13.99
C MET A 354 6.03 1.75 -14.46
N PRO A 355 5.00 2.13 -13.69
CA PRO A 355 4.11 3.22 -14.07
C PRO A 355 4.82 4.56 -14.27
N ALA A 356 5.82 4.88 -13.45
CA ALA A 356 6.62 6.09 -13.61
C ALA A 356 7.38 6.10 -14.93
N MET A 357 7.99 4.97 -15.33
CA MET A 357 8.64 4.81 -16.61
C MET A 357 7.65 4.96 -17.78
N ILE A 358 6.50 4.31 -17.71
CA ILE A 358 5.46 4.37 -18.76
C ILE A 358 4.95 5.81 -18.93
N ARG A 359 4.72 6.51 -17.84
CA ARG A 359 4.30 7.91 -17.85
C ARG A 359 5.34 8.82 -18.52
N THR A 360 6.61 8.45 -18.49
CA THR A 360 7.74 9.18 -19.07
C THR A 360 8.14 8.62 -20.44
N SER A 361 7.19 8.27 -21.28
CA SER A 361 7.40 7.71 -22.64
C SER A 361 8.16 6.38 -22.67
N GLY A 362 8.12 5.60 -21.58
CA GLY A 362 8.91 4.38 -21.44
C GLY A 362 10.39 4.63 -21.15
N GLN A 363 10.77 5.85 -20.80
CA GLN A 363 12.15 6.25 -20.59
C GLN A 363 12.49 6.42 -19.11
N MET A 364 13.72 6.12 -18.76
CA MET A 364 14.32 6.41 -17.46
C MET A 364 15.53 7.34 -17.63
N TRP A 365 16.12 7.77 -16.54
CA TRP A 365 17.23 8.71 -16.57
C TRP A 365 18.58 7.99 -16.54
N ASP A 366 19.53 8.49 -17.32
CA ASP A 366 20.92 8.09 -17.30
C ASP A 366 21.72 8.87 -16.23
N THR A 367 23.04 8.62 -16.16
CA THR A 367 23.95 9.30 -15.23
C THR A 367 24.08 10.81 -15.45
N ALA A 368 23.75 11.30 -16.65
CA ALA A 368 23.71 12.72 -16.99
C ALA A 368 22.34 13.37 -16.77
N GLY A 369 21.38 12.63 -16.20
CA GLY A 369 20.00 13.08 -16.01
C GLY A 369 19.19 13.21 -17.30
N LYS A 370 19.60 12.53 -18.37
CA LYS A 370 18.88 12.48 -19.64
C LYS A 370 18.01 11.24 -19.74
N GLN A 371 16.85 11.40 -20.34
CA GLN A 371 15.91 10.30 -20.57
C GLN A 371 16.39 9.41 -21.73
N GLN A 372 16.33 8.10 -21.55
CA GLN A 372 16.69 7.10 -22.55
C GLN A 372 15.73 5.90 -22.48
N ASP A 373 15.57 5.23 -23.63
CA ASP A 373 14.85 3.97 -23.73
C ASP A 373 15.46 2.92 -22.79
N THR A 374 14.61 2.05 -22.26
CA THR A 374 14.97 1.17 -21.16
C THR A 374 14.55 -0.27 -21.41
N LEU A 375 15.47 -1.19 -21.13
CA LEU A 375 15.16 -2.61 -20.97
C LEU A 375 14.82 -2.87 -19.50
N ALA A 376 13.53 -3.08 -19.22
CA ALA A 376 13.03 -3.34 -17.88
C ALA A 376 13.01 -4.84 -17.58
N LEU A 377 13.75 -5.26 -16.55
CA LEU A 377 13.80 -6.66 -16.14
C LEU A 377 12.77 -6.93 -15.05
N ILE A 378 11.85 -7.83 -15.33
CA ILE A 378 10.89 -8.41 -14.38
C ILE A 378 11.04 -9.92 -14.49
N PRO A 379 11.89 -10.56 -13.66
CA PRO A 379 12.31 -11.95 -13.86
C PRO A 379 11.15 -12.95 -13.93
N ASP A 380 10.19 -12.85 -13.00
CA ASP A 380 9.00 -13.69 -13.02
C ASP A 380 7.96 -13.16 -14.02
N ARG A 381 7.53 -14.02 -14.94
CA ARG A 381 6.60 -13.62 -16.01
C ARG A 381 5.14 -13.55 -15.61
N SER A 382 4.77 -13.86 -14.37
CA SER A 382 3.35 -13.92 -13.94
C SER A 382 2.57 -12.66 -14.35
N TYR A 383 3.16 -11.47 -14.19
CA TYR A 383 2.52 -10.18 -14.47
C TYR A 383 3.35 -9.23 -15.32
N ALA A 384 4.53 -9.65 -15.79
CA ALA A 384 5.41 -8.85 -16.65
C ALA A 384 4.71 -8.42 -17.95
N GLY A 385 3.85 -9.28 -18.49
CA GLY A 385 3.06 -9.04 -19.68
C GLY A 385 2.09 -7.87 -19.60
N VAL A 386 1.62 -7.51 -18.41
CA VAL A 386 0.79 -6.33 -18.17
C VAL A 386 1.51 -5.07 -18.64
N TYR A 387 2.73 -4.87 -18.15
CA TYR A 387 3.52 -3.69 -18.50
C TYR A 387 3.98 -3.70 -19.95
N GLN A 388 4.38 -4.85 -20.48
CA GLN A 388 4.74 -4.98 -21.90
C GLN A 388 3.56 -4.59 -22.80
N THR A 389 2.35 -5.04 -22.47
CA THR A 389 1.14 -4.70 -23.24
C THR A 389 0.85 -3.20 -23.22
N VAL A 390 1.00 -2.53 -22.07
CA VAL A 390 0.84 -1.06 -21.98
C VAL A 390 1.89 -0.36 -22.84
N ILE A 391 3.14 -0.79 -22.78
CA ILE A 391 4.24 -0.22 -23.58
C ILE A 391 3.96 -0.37 -25.07
N ASP A 392 3.59 -1.55 -25.53
CA ASP A 392 3.29 -1.82 -26.93
C ASP A 392 2.08 -1.03 -27.43
N PHE A 393 1.05 -0.93 -26.57
CA PHE A 393 -0.11 -0.12 -26.86
C PHE A 393 0.25 1.37 -27.03
N CYS A 394 1.06 1.91 -26.14
CA CYS A 394 1.51 3.30 -26.18
C CYS A 394 2.45 3.57 -27.36
N LYS A 395 3.33 2.64 -27.73
CA LYS A 395 4.14 2.74 -28.96
C LYS A 395 3.28 2.86 -30.22
N LYS A 396 2.19 2.09 -30.27
CA LYS A 396 1.30 2.05 -31.43
C LYS A 396 0.32 3.23 -31.47
N ASN A 397 -0.23 3.63 -30.34
CA ASN A 397 -1.37 4.56 -30.25
C ASN A 397 -1.02 5.92 -29.64
N GLY A 398 0.22 6.10 -29.13
CA GLY A 398 0.62 7.27 -28.35
C GLY A 398 0.27 7.10 -26.87
N ALA A 399 0.61 8.12 -26.08
CA ALA A 399 0.29 8.18 -24.66
C ALA A 399 -1.22 8.22 -24.41
N LEU A 400 -1.65 7.65 -23.29
CA LEU A 400 -3.02 7.82 -22.81
C LEU A 400 -3.28 9.29 -22.45
N ASP A 401 -4.47 9.79 -22.75
CA ASP A 401 -4.85 11.18 -22.48
C ASP A 401 -5.72 11.26 -21.20
N PRO A 402 -5.19 11.85 -20.10
CA PRO A 402 -5.96 12.02 -18.86
C PRO A 402 -7.27 12.81 -19.02
N LYS A 403 -7.40 13.64 -20.08
CA LYS A 403 -8.61 14.43 -20.34
C LYS A 403 -9.78 13.57 -20.79
N THR A 404 -9.50 12.48 -21.50
CA THR A 404 -10.53 11.72 -22.23
C THR A 404 -10.63 10.27 -21.78
N MET A 405 -9.59 9.71 -21.18
CA MET A 405 -9.57 8.29 -20.83
C MET A 405 -10.59 7.91 -19.75
N GLY A 406 -11.12 6.68 -19.86
CA GLY A 406 -11.94 6.05 -18.83
C GLY A 406 -11.14 5.71 -17.57
N SER A 407 -11.83 5.16 -16.58
CA SER A 407 -11.27 4.73 -15.30
C SER A 407 -11.15 3.21 -15.22
N VAL A 408 -10.21 2.73 -14.39
CA VAL A 408 -10.03 1.30 -14.10
C VAL A 408 -10.15 1.07 -12.59
N PRO A 409 -11.38 1.04 -12.05
CA PRO A 409 -11.60 0.61 -10.67
C PRO A 409 -11.06 -0.80 -10.45
N ASN A 410 -10.61 -1.09 -9.24
CA ASN A 410 -10.10 -2.42 -8.90
C ASN A 410 -10.90 -3.06 -7.77
N VAL A 411 -11.30 -4.30 -7.99
CA VAL A 411 -11.84 -5.21 -6.97
C VAL A 411 -10.77 -6.25 -6.68
N GLY A 412 -10.12 -6.12 -5.51
CA GLY A 412 -8.94 -6.90 -5.14
C GLY A 412 -9.21 -7.93 -4.05
N LEU A 413 -8.75 -9.16 -4.25
CA LEU A 413 -8.78 -10.19 -3.23
C LEU A 413 -7.83 -9.81 -2.08
N MET A 414 -8.37 -9.62 -0.87
CA MET A 414 -7.60 -9.15 0.28
C MET A 414 -8.14 -9.67 1.62
N ALA A 415 -9.43 -9.99 1.70
CA ALA A 415 -10.10 -10.33 2.95
C ALA A 415 -9.35 -11.42 3.73
N GLN A 416 -9.18 -11.22 5.04
CA GLN A 416 -8.56 -12.19 5.96
C GLN A 416 -7.16 -12.65 5.52
N ALA A 417 -6.40 -11.80 4.81
CA ALA A 417 -5.16 -12.22 4.15
C ALA A 417 -5.38 -13.47 3.28
N ALA A 418 -6.39 -13.43 2.41
CA ALA A 418 -6.88 -14.58 1.64
C ALA A 418 -5.77 -15.26 0.84
N GLU A 419 -5.02 -14.48 0.06
CA GLU A 419 -3.80 -14.93 -0.59
C GLU A 419 -2.59 -14.51 0.25
N GLU A 420 -1.86 -15.47 0.75
CA GLU A 420 -0.68 -15.21 1.58
C GLU A 420 0.59 -14.96 0.75
N TYR A 421 0.51 -14.18 -0.31
CA TYR A 421 1.69 -13.77 -1.08
C TYR A 421 2.69 -13.01 -0.20
N GLY A 422 3.97 -13.28 -0.39
CA GLY A 422 5.03 -12.76 0.45
C GLY A 422 5.16 -13.46 1.80
N SER A 423 4.59 -14.65 1.97
CA SER A 423 4.66 -15.46 3.18
C SER A 423 6.12 -15.81 3.53
N HIS A 424 6.75 -14.96 4.35
CA HIS A 424 8.17 -15.09 4.69
C HIS A 424 8.49 -16.41 5.40
N ASN A 425 7.53 -16.97 6.13
CA ASN A 425 7.66 -18.23 6.86
C ASN A 425 7.45 -19.48 5.99
N LYS A 426 7.19 -19.32 4.70
CA LYS A 426 7.03 -20.36 3.68
C LYS A 426 7.85 -20.08 2.41
N THR A 427 8.84 -19.20 2.52
CA THR A 427 9.79 -18.86 1.44
C THR A 427 11.20 -19.17 1.90
N PHE A 428 11.94 -19.95 1.12
CA PHE A 428 13.26 -20.47 1.50
C PHE A 428 14.25 -20.38 0.34
N GLU A 429 15.46 -19.91 0.62
CA GLU A 429 16.63 -20.18 -0.22
C GLU A 429 17.13 -21.59 0.10
N ILE A 430 17.16 -22.45 -0.88
CA ILE A 430 17.48 -23.87 -0.72
C ILE A 430 18.99 -24.04 -0.48
N GLN A 431 19.34 -24.74 0.59
CA GLN A 431 20.74 -24.89 1.01
C GLN A 431 21.44 -26.12 0.39
N ALA A 432 20.68 -27.12 -0.07
CA ALA A 432 21.22 -28.34 -0.66
C ALA A 432 20.29 -28.86 -1.77
N SER A 433 20.87 -29.54 -2.76
CA SER A 433 20.08 -30.19 -3.80
C SER A 433 19.25 -31.34 -3.26
N GLY A 434 18.03 -31.52 -3.78
CA GLY A 434 17.11 -32.55 -3.33
C GLY A 434 15.71 -32.34 -3.92
N THR A 435 14.71 -32.76 -3.14
CA THR A 435 13.29 -32.56 -3.48
C THR A 435 12.59 -31.87 -2.32
N VAL A 436 12.00 -30.69 -2.55
CA VAL A 436 11.08 -30.10 -1.57
C VAL A 436 9.71 -30.73 -1.76
N ARG A 437 9.17 -31.24 -0.65
CA ARG A 437 7.91 -31.98 -0.62
C ARG A 437 6.95 -31.35 0.38
N ILE A 438 5.67 -31.26 0.00
CA ILE A 438 4.58 -30.93 0.90
C ILE A 438 3.73 -32.19 1.11
N SER A 439 3.59 -32.60 2.36
CA SER A 439 2.77 -33.76 2.75
C SER A 439 1.68 -33.36 3.73
N ASP A 440 0.51 -33.99 3.62
CA ASP A 440 -0.58 -33.82 4.58
C ASP A 440 -0.41 -34.65 5.87
N ASP A 441 -1.33 -34.50 6.83
CA ASP A 441 -1.33 -35.23 8.10
C ASP A 441 -1.43 -36.75 7.93
N ALA A 442 -1.97 -37.24 6.80
CA ALA A 442 -2.08 -38.65 6.47
C ALA A 442 -0.79 -39.19 5.80
N GLY A 443 0.18 -38.32 5.53
CA GLY A 443 1.43 -38.66 4.85
C GLY A 443 1.33 -38.68 3.32
N ASN A 444 0.23 -38.22 2.74
CA ASN A 444 0.11 -38.12 1.29
C ASN A 444 0.92 -36.92 0.80
N VAL A 445 1.70 -37.13 -0.26
CA VAL A 445 2.44 -36.05 -0.92
C VAL A 445 1.48 -35.28 -1.81
N LEU A 446 1.24 -34.00 -1.48
CA LEU A 446 0.38 -33.11 -2.25
C LEU A 446 1.12 -32.50 -3.44
N MET A 447 2.36 -32.06 -3.20
CA MET A 447 3.23 -31.43 -4.22
C MET A 447 4.70 -31.73 -3.91
N GLU A 448 5.51 -31.76 -4.97
CA GLU A 448 6.97 -31.83 -4.84
C GLU A 448 7.68 -31.11 -5.98
N HIS A 449 8.86 -30.56 -5.69
CA HIS A 449 9.76 -29.94 -6.68
C HIS A 449 11.18 -30.45 -6.46
N SER A 450 11.83 -30.93 -7.51
CA SER A 450 13.28 -31.09 -7.45
C SER A 450 13.93 -29.71 -7.36
N VAL A 451 14.97 -29.55 -6.56
CA VAL A 451 15.61 -28.27 -6.29
C VAL A 451 17.14 -28.43 -6.25
N GLU A 452 17.83 -27.32 -6.56
CA GLU A 452 19.28 -27.21 -6.39
C GLU A 452 19.61 -26.16 -5.32
N ALA A 453 20.83 -26.24 -4.78
CA ALA A 453 21.31 -25.25 -3.84
C ALA A 453 21.28 -23.83 -4.44
N GLY A 454 20.67 -22.90 -3.72
CA GLY A 454 20.47 -21.51 -4.15
C GLY A 454 19.18 -21.26 -4.91
N ASP A 455 18.40 -22.29 -5.25
CA ASP A 455 17.03 -22.09 -5.75
C ASP A 455 16.17 -21.42 -4.69
N ILE A 456 15.19 -20.64 -5.09
CA ILE A 456 14.25 -19.98 -4.17
C ILE A 456 12.92 -20.70 -4.30
N TRP A 457 12.52 -21.39 -3.24
CA TRP A 457 11.26 -22.11 -3.17
C TRP A 457 10.29 -21.40 -2.22
N ARG A 458 9.01 -21.34 -2.60
CA ARG A 458 7.97 -20.74 -1.75
C ARG A 458 6.63 -21.46 -1.90
N ALA A 459 5.82 -21.39 -0.83
CA ALA A 459 4.42 -21.81 -0.82
C ALA A 459 3.50 -20.65 -0.44
N CYS A 460 2.25 -20.74 -0.91
CA CYS A 460 1.20 -19.77 -0.64
C CYS A 460 -0.11 -20.47 -0.35
N GLN A 461 -0.97 -19.86 0.45
CA GLN A 461 -2.32 -20.33 0.75
C GLN A 461 -3.34 -19.31 0.25
N THR A 462 -4.53 -19.79 -0.17
CA THR A 462 -5.65 -18.92 -0.53
C THR A 462 -6.94 -19.46 0.06
N LYS A 463 -7.56 -18.68 0.94
CA LYS A 463 -8.78 -19.03 1.67
C LYS A 463 -10.00 -18.95 0.78
N ASP A 464 -10.96 -19.85 0.97
CA ASP A 464 -12.14 -19.98 0.11
C ASP A 464 -13.19 -18.89 0.36
N ALA A 465 -13.58 -18.63 1.61
CA ALA A 465 -14.62 -17.65 1.94
C ALA A 465 -14.33 -16.23 1.39
N PRO A 466 -13.09 -15.70 1.50
CA PRO A 466 -12.72 -14.46 0.84
C PRO A 466 -12.87 -14.49 -0.69
N VAL A 467 -12.62 -15.62 -1.35
CA VAL A 467 -12.82 -15.74 -2.81
C VAL A 467 -14.31 -15.67 -3.17
N GLN A 468 -15.18 -16.28 -2.38
CA GLN A 468 -16.65 -16.17 -2.57
C GLN A 468 -17.10 -14.71 -2.46
N ASP A 469 -16.66 -14.00 -1.42
CA ASP A 469 -17.01 -12.60 -1.23
C ASP A 469 -16.42 -11.69 -2.32
N TRP A 470 -15.20 -11.97 -2.79
CA TRP A 470 -14.56 -11.26 -3.89
C TRP A 470 -15.35 -11.36 -5.19
N VAL A 471 -15.87 -12.55 -5.54
CA VAL A 471 -16.75 -12.75 -6.69
C VAL A 471 -18.07 -11.96 -6.51
N LYS A 472 -18.70 -12.05 -5.34
CA LYS A 472 -19.89 -11.27 -4.99
C LYS A 472 -19.65 -9.77 -5.13
N LEU A 473 -18.52 -9.27 -4.64
CA LEU A 473 -18.16 -7.85 -4.74
C LEU A 473 -18.01 -7.42 -6.20
N ALA A 474 -17.35 -8.22 -7.03
CA ALA A 474 -17.20 -7.94 -8.46
C ALA A 474 -18.56 -7.84 -9.18
N VAL A 475 -19.47 -8.78 -8.92
CA VAL A 475 -20.84 -8.76 -9.46
C VAL A 475 -21.58 -7.50 -9.01
N ASN A 476 -21.54 -7.18 -7.71
CA ASN A 476 -22.20 -6.01 -7.15
C ASN A 476 -21.65 -4.71 -7.73
N ARG A 477 -20.32 -4.58 -7.86
CA ARG A 477 -19.70 -3.39 -8.44
C ARG A 477 -20.06 -3.21 -9.91
N SER A 478 -20.04 -4.29 -10.70
CA SER A 478 -20.47 -4.28 -12.10
C SER A 478 -21.93 -3.81 -12.23
N ARG A 479 -22.82 -4.33 -11.40
CA ARG A 479 -24.24 -3.98 -11.39
C ARG A 479 -24.48 -2.51 -11.02
N LEU A 480 -23.87 -2.04 -9.94
CA LEU A 480 -24.05 -0.68 -9.43
C LEU A 480 -23.51 0.39 -10.37
N SER A 481 -22.44 0.10 -11.08
CA SER A 481 -21.80 1.06 -11.99
C SER A 481 -22.18 0.86 -13.47
N SER A 482 -22.88 -0.23 -13.80
CA SER A 482 -23.14 -0.65 -15.17
C SER A 482 -21.86 -0.79 -16.01
N THR A 483 -20.75 -1.17 -15.36
CA THR A 483 -19.41 -1.26 -15.95
C THR A 483 -19.01 -2.73 -16.09
N PRO A 484 -18.45 -3.16 -17.24
CA PRO A 484 -17.89 -4.51 -17.38
C PRO A 484 -16.84 -4.81 -16.31
N ALA A 485 -16.87 -6.05 -15.81
CA ALA A 485 -15.88 -6.55 -14.86
C ALA A 485 -15.07 -7.69 -15.48
N VAL A 486 -13.74 -7.58 -15.38
CA VAL A 486 -12.82 -8.58 -15.92
C VAL A 486 -12.01 -9.18 -14.80
N PHE A 487 -12.12 -10.50 -14.60
CA PHE A 487 -11.22 -11.28 -13.75
C PHE A 487 -9.91 -11.51 -14.50
N TRP A 488 -8.82 -11.05 -13.94
CA TRP A 488 -7.47 -11.14 -14.51
C TRP A 488 -6.81 -12.45 -14.07
N LEU A 489 -7.10 -13.53 -14.77
CA LEU A 489 -6.70 -14.89 -14.41
C LEU A 489 -6.23 -15.64 -15.66
N ASP A 490 -5.07 -16.30 -15.57
CA ASP A 490 -4.47 -17.10 -16.63
C ASP A 490 -4.71 -18.59 -16.38
N GLU A 491 -5.47 -19.24 -17.25
CA GLU A 491 -5.74 -20.69 -17.15
C GLU A 491 -4.47 -21.57 -17.23
N ASN A 492 -3.37 -21.02 -17.75
CA ASN A 492 -2.08 -21.71 -17.85
C ASN A 492 -1.23 -21.58 -16.59
N ARG A 493 -1.62 -20.73 -15.63
CA ARG A 493 -1.01 -20.63 -14.33
C ARG A 493 -1.71 -21.55 -13.33
N ALA A 494 -0.97 -22.41 -12.63
CA ALA A 494 -1.55 -23.43 -11.77
C ALA A 494 -2.48 -22.86 -10.68
N HIS A 495 -2.07 -21.79 -9.99
CA HIS A 495 -2.90 -21.07 -9.01
C HIS A 495 -4.18 -20.52 -9.65
N ASP A 496 -4.03 -19.80 -10.76
CA ASP A 496 -5.16 -19.16 -11.42
C ASP A 496 -6.18 -20.20 -11.96
N ALA A 497 -5.73 -21.37 -12.39
CA ALA A 497 -6.62 -22.45 -12.79
C ALA A 497 -7.54 -22.90 -11.64
N GLN A 498 -7.02 -22.98 -10.40
CA GLN A 498 -7.83 -23.27 -9.21
C GLN A 498 -8.81 -22.12 -8.91
N ILE A 499 -8.35 -20.88 -8.99
CA ILE A 499 -9.20 -19.70 -8.80
C ILE A 499 -10.29 -19.62 -9.87
N ILE A 500 -10.00 -19.88 -11.15
CA ILE A 500 -10.98 -19.89 -12.25
C ILE A 500 -12.09 -20.90 -11.96
N ALA A 501 -11.75 -22.10 -11.48
CA ALA A 501 -12.74 -23.11 -11.10
C ALA A 501 -13.70 -22.59 -10.01
N LYS A 502 -13.16 -21.92 -8.98
CA LYS A 502 -13.94 -21.30 -7.91
C LYS A 502 -14.80 -20.14 -8.44
N VAL A 503 -14.22 -19.23 -9.24
CA VAL A 503 -14.93 -18.10 -9.85
C VAL A 503 -16.14 -18.59 -10.65
N LYS A 504 -15.96 -19.59 -11.51
CA LYS A 504 -17.07 -20.18 -12.28
C LYS A 504 -18.16 -20.76 -11.37
N THR A 505 -17.77 -21.46 -10.31
CA THR A 505 -18.70 -22.02 -9.32
C THR A 505 -19.50 -20.93 -8.62
N TYR A 506 -18.84 -19.85 -8.19
CA TYR A 506 -19.49 -18.78 -7.41
C TYR A 506 -20.28 -17.83 -8.31
N LEU A 507 -19.83 -17.51 -9.52
CA LEU A 507 -20.60 -16.72 -10.48
C LEU A 507 -21.96 -17.38 -10.80
N ALA A 508 -22.01 -18.71 -10.87
CA ALA A 508 -23.26 -19.46 -11.10
C ALA A 508 -24.31 -19.27 -9.98
N GLN A 509 -23.92 -18.76 -8.82
CA GLN A 509 -24.82 -18.48 -7.68
C GLN A 509 -25.42 -17.07 -7.74
N HIS A 510 -25.04 -16.24 -8.71
CA HIS A 510 -25.49 -14.86 -8.85
C HIS A 510 -26.34 -14.70 -10.12
N ASP A 511 -27.31 -13.79 -10.06
CA ASP A 511 -27.98 -13.32 -11.27
C ASP A 511 -27.01 -12.42 -12.06
N LEU A 512 -26.64 -12.86 -13.25
CA LEU A 512 -25.71 -12.13 -14.13
C LEU A 512 -26.45 -11.43 -15.28
N THR A 513 -27.77 -11.39 -15.26
CA THR A 513 -28.58 -10.77 -16.32
C THR A 513 -28.18 -9.32 -16.53
N GLY A 514 -27.82 -8.97 -17.77
CA GLY A 514 -27.40 -7.63 -18.16
C GLY A 514 -25.99 -7.24 -17.75
N LEU A 515 -25.21 -8.13 -17.16
CA LEU A 515 -23.82 -7.87 -16.78
C LEU A 515 -22.85 -8.44 -17.82
N ASP A 516 -21.77 -7.70 -18.10
CA ASP A 516 -20.63 -8.17 -18.89
C ASP A 516 -19.48 -8.52 -17.90
N ILE A 517 -19.39 -9.80 -17.58
CA ILE A 517 -18.35 -10.32 -16.68
C ILE A 517 -17.51 -11.34 -17.46
N ARG A 518 -16.19 -11.11 -17.47
CA ARG A 518 -15.24 -11.90 -18.25
C ARG A 518 -14.11 -12.45 -17.37
N ILE A 519 -13.50 -13.54 -17.84
CA ILE A 519 -12.22 -14.06 -17.31
C ILE A 519 -11.24 -13.96 -18.47
N MET A 520 -10.12 -13.28 -18.25
CA MET A 520 -9.10 -13.07 -19.28
C MET A 520 -7.72 -13.16 -18.64
N GLU A 521 -6.75 -13.71 -19.37
CA GLU A 521 -5.36 -13.68 -18.90
C GLU A 521 -4.83 -12.23 -18.82
N PRO A 522 -3.85 -11.93 -17.95
CA PRO A 522 -3.48 -10.55 -17.61
C PRO A 522 -3.09 -9.67 -18.81
N ALA A 523 -2.37 -10.19 -19.81
CA ALA A 523 -1.99 -9.37 -20.97
C ALA A 523 -3.20 -9.06 -21.87
N ALA A 524 -4.09 -10.04 -22.13
CA ALA A 524 -5.31 -9.82 -22.88
C ALA A 524 -6.30 -8.91 -22.13
N ALA A 525 -6.38 -9.04 -20.80
CA ALA A 525 -7.19 -8.15 -19.95
C ALA A 525 -6.66 -6.72 -20.00
N THR A 526 -5.32 -6.53 -20.02
CA THR A 526 -4.68 -5.23 -20.20
C THR A 526 -5.05 -4.63 -21.55
N GLN A 527 -4.88 -5.38 -22.65
CA GLN A 527 -5.21 -4.93 -24.00
C GLN A 527 -6.67 -4.50 -24.10
N HIS A 528 -7.59 -5.35 -23.61
CA HIS A 528 -9.03 -5.07 -23.58
C HIS A 528 -9.35 -3.80 -22.79
N THR A 529 -8.74 -3.64 -21.61
CA THR A 529 -8.92 -2.46 -20.76
C THR A 529 -8.43 -1.19 -21.46
N LEU A 530 -7.24 -1.22 -22.08
CA LEU A 530 -6.68 -0.09 -22.83
C LEU A 530 -7.55 0.33 -24.00
N GLU A 531 -8.07 -0.63 -24.79
CA GLU A 531 -8.98 -0.36 -25.91
C GLU A 531 -10.30 0.31 -25.48
N ARG A 532 -10.73 0.08 -24.26
CA ARG A 532 -11.92 0.69 -23.68
C ARG A 532 -11.63 2.08 -23.13
N ILE A 533 -10.58 2.21 -22.30
CA ILE A 533 -10.31 3.49 -21.63
C ILE A 533 -9.91 4.61 -22.58
N VAL A 534 -9.27 4.31 -23.73
CA VAL A 534 -9.00 5.34 -24.76
C VAL A 534 -10.27 5.88 -25.42
N LYS A 535 -11.38 5.15 -25.33
CA LYS A 535 -12.72 5.56 -25.78
C LYS A 535 -13.52 6.24 -24.66
N GLY A 536 -12.92 6.49 -23.51
CA GLY A 536 -13.58 7.06 -22.34
C GLY A 536 -14.50 6.08 -21.58
N LEU A 537 -14.37 4.77 -21.83
CA LEU A 537 -15.18 3.73 -21.20
C LEU A 537 -14.44 3.10 -20.02
N ASP A 538 -15.14 2.97 -18.89
CA ASP A 538 -14.59 2.35 -17.68
C ASP A 538 -14.56 0.82 -17.80
N THR A 539 -13.63 0.20 -17.06
CA THR A 539 -13.52 -1.26 -16.93
C THR A 539 -13.10 -1.61 -15.50
N ILE A 540 -13.85 -2.46 -14.82
CA ILE A 540 -13.49 -2.96 -13.49
C ILE A 540 -12.48 -4.08 -13.65
N SER A 541 -11.28 -3.90 -13.07
CA SER A 541 -10.30 -4.97 -12.92
C SER A 541 -10.58 -5.77 -11.65
N VAL A 542 -10.72 -7.09 -11.77
CA VAL A 542 -10.97 -8.00 -10.65
C VAL A 542 -9.74 -8.89 -10.51
N THR A 543 -8.97 -8.71 -9.44
CA THR A 543 -7.62 -9.24 -9.35
C THR A 543 -7.32 -9.94 -8.03
N GLY A 544 -6.37 -10.87 -8.07
CA GLY A 544 -5.73 -11.39 -6.87
C GLY A 544 -4.91 -10.34 -6.13
N ASN A 545 -4.31 -10.72 -5.02
CA ASN A 545 -3.70 -9.79 -4.07
C ASN A 545 -2.47 -9.04 -4.65
N VAL A 546 -1.58 -9.73 -5.35
CA VAL A 546 -0.37 -9.11 -5.92
C VAL A 546 -0.72 -8.19 -7.08
N LEU A 547 -1.53 -8.67 -8.02
CA LEU A 547 -1.94 -7.88 -9.19
C LEU A 547 -2.83 -6.70 -8.78
N ARG A 548 -3.58 -6.80 -7.69
CA ARG A 548 -4.26 -5.67 -7.06
C ARG A 548 -3.30 -4.50 -6.79
N ASP A 549 -2.17 -4.78 -6.16
CA ASP A 549 -1.16 -3.74 -5.88
C ASP A 549 -0.62 -3.12 -7.18
N TYR A 550 -0.33 -3.93 -8.19
CA TYR A 550 0.18 -3.45 -9.48
C TYR A 550 -0.82 -2.52 -10.17
N LEU A 551 -2.09 -2.90 -10.25
CA LEU A 551 -3.09 -2.14 -10.99
C LEU A 551 -3.63 -0.93 -10.22
N THR A 552 -3.56 -0.94 -8.88
CA THR A 552 -3.94 0.23 -8.07
C THR A 552 -2.89 1.34 -8.07
N ASP A 553 -1.74 1.12 -8.69
CA ASP A 553 -0.75 2.14 -9.01
C ASP A 553 -0.72 2.44 -10.50
N LEU A 554 -0.67 1.43 -11.37
CA LEU A 554 -0.53 1.59 -12.81
C LEU A 554 -1.58 2.54 -13.41
N PHE A 555 -2.84 2.18 -13.33
CA PHE A 555 -3.89 2.98 -13.96
C PHE A 555 -4.11 4.33 -13.27
N PRO A 556 -4.14 4.44 -11.93
CA PRO A 556 -4.26 5.75 -11.28
C PRO A 556 -3.13 6.72 -11.61
N ILE A 557 -1.90 6.25 -11.71
CA ILE A 557 -0.77 7.10 -12.11
C ILE A 557 -0.94 7.62 -13.53
N LEU A 558 -1.42 6.78 -14.46
CA LEU A 558 -1.69 7.19 -15.83
C LEU A 558 -2.95 8.07 -15.97
N GLU A 559 -3.98 7.83 -15.15
CA GLU A 559 -5.27 8.49 -15.22
C GLU A 559 -5.30 9.83 -14.49
N VAL A 560 -4.84 9.87 -13.23
CA VAL A 560 -4.93 11.03 -12.35
C VAL A 560 -3.58 11.55 -11.86
N GLY A 561 -2.49 10.99 -12.35
CA GLY A 561 -1.12 11.42 -12.07
C GLY A 561 -0.54 10.88 -10.76
N THR A 562 -1.33 10.19 -9.95
CA THR A 562 -0.92 9.66 -8.65
C THR A 562 -1.89 8.58 -8.17
N SER A 563 -1.39 7.60 -7.42
CA SER A 563 -2.22 6.64 -6.69
C SER A 563 -2.63 7.13 -5.29
N ALA A 564 -2.03 8.24 -4.82
CA ALA A 564 -2.25 8.76 -3.46
C ALA A 564 -3.64 9.38 -3.23
N LYS A 565 -4.37 9.69 -4.30
CA LYS A 565 -5.72 10.31 -4.25
C LYS A 565 -6.83 9.30 -4.54
N MET A 566 -6.54 8.02 -4.46
CA MET A 566 -7.53 6.97 -4.68
C MET A 566 -8.36 6.74 -3.42
N LEU A 567 -9.65 6.46 -3.62
CA LEU A 567 -10.54 5.99 -2.56
C LEU A 567 -10.28 4.49 -2.32
N SER A 568 -10.01 4.12 -1.07
CA SER A 568 -9.77 2.75 -0.65
C SER A 568 -10.89 2.28 0.29
N ILE A 569 -11.88 1.62 -0.27
CA ILE A 569 -13.00 1.03 0.48
C ILE A 569 -12.71 -0.45 0.69
N VAL A 570 -13.03 -0.94 1.88
CA VAL A 570 -13.07 -2.36 2.21
C VAL A 570 -14.51 -2.69 2.62
N PRO A 571 -15.37 -3.08 1.67
CA PRO A 571 -16.66 -3.63 2.00
C PRO A 571 -16.47 -4.88 2.84
N LEU A 572 -16.89 -4.84 4.10
CA LEU A 572 -16.70 -5.96 5.02
C LEU A 572 -17.63 -7.12 4.65
N MET A 573 -17.16 -8.36 4.79
CA MET A 573 -17.88 -9.56 4.34
C MET A 573 -19.25 -9.72 4.99
N ASN A 574 -19.46 -9.16 6.18
CA ASN A 574 -20.73 -9.18 6.89
C ASN A 574 -21.62 -7.93 6.69
N GLY A 575 -21.26 -7.06 5.73
CA GLY A 575 -22.10 -5.94 5.29
C GLY A 575 -21.70 -4.56 5.81
N GLY A 576 -20.75 -4.46 6.73
CA GLY A 576 -20.20 -3.18 7.19
C GLY A 576 -19.21 -2.57 6.18
N GLY A 577 -18.68 -1.40 6.51
CA GLY A 577 -17.69 -0.69 5.71
C GLY A 577 -16.45 -0.28 6.51
N LEU A 578 -15.28 -0.48 5.91
CA LEU A 578 -14.00 0.05 6.37
C LEU A 578 -13.46 0.98 5.27
N PHE A 579 -13.13 2.21 5.65
CA PHE A 579 -12.64 3.25 4.73
C PHE A 579 -11.22 3.58 5.13
N GLU A 580 -10.26 3.12 4.32
CA GLU A 580 -8.83 3.33 4.57
C GLU A 580 -8.38 4.63 3.91
N THR A 581 -7.55 5.39 4.62
CA THR A 581 -6.87 6.56 4.09
C THR A 581 -5.42 6.22 3.73
N GLY A 582 -4.77 7.09 2.92
CA GLY A 582 -3.49 6.79 2.28
C GLY A 582 -2.33 6.53 3.25
N ALA A 583 -1.24 5.99 2.71
CA ALA A 583 -0.02 5.71 3.46
C ALA A 583 0.76 6.99 3.79
N GLY A 584 1.32 7.05 5.01
CA GLY A 584 2.03 8.20 5.54
C GLY A 584 3.54 8.01 5.67
N GLY A 585 4.25 7.59 4.62
CA GLY A 585 5.71 7.39 4.69
C GLY A 585 6.52 8.63 5.12
N SER A 586 5.98 9.83 4.95
CA SER A 586 6.55 11.10 5.40
C SER A 586 6.02 11.60 6.75
N ALA A 587 5.11 10.87 7.41
CA ALA A 587 4.45 11.29 8.64
C ALA A 587 5.40 11.69 9.79
N PRO A 588 6.53 10.96 10.05
CA PRO A 588 7.48 11.37 11.06
C PRO A 588 8.10 12.75 10.80
N LYS A 589 8.44 13.05 9.55
CA LYS A 589 8.99 14.35 9.16
C LYS A 589 7.98 15.48 9.31
N HIS A 590 6.71 15.20 9.10
CA HIS A 590 5.64 16.19 9.31
C HIS A 590 5.43 16.48 10.80
N VAL A 591 5.57 15.49 11.69
CA VAL A 591 5.55 15.72 13.14
C VAL A 591 6.74 16.58 13.55
N GLN A 592 7.95 16.26 13.08
CA GLN A 592 9.15 17.05 13.35
C GLN A 592 8.95 18.50 12.90
N GLN A 593 8.48 18.73 11.69
CA GLN A 593 8.21 20.09 11.20
C GLN A 593 7.14 20.81 12.04
N PHE A 594 6.12 20.09 12.49
CA PHE A 594 5.10 20.69 13.35
C PHE A 594 5.65 21.12 14.72
N THR A 595 6.51 20.32 15.33
CA THR A 595 7.13 20.65 16.62
C THR A 595 8.18 21.76 16.50
N GLU A 596 8.95 21.81 15.41
CA GLU A 596 9.99 22.79 15.18
C GLU A 596 9.46 24.13 14.63
N GLU A 597 8.48 24.07 13.74
CA GLU A 597 8.00 25.23 12.96
C GLU A 597 6.52 25.54 13.16
N ASN A 598 5.79 24.80 13.99
CA ASN A 598 4.32 24.89 14.13
C ASN A 598 3.61 24.94 12.76
N PHE A 599 4.03 24.04 11.88
CA PHE A 599 3.54 23.91 10.51
C PHE A 599 3.29 22.44 10.16
N LEU A 600 2.04 22.05 10.05
CA LEU A 600 1.67 20.67 9.72
C LEU A 600 1.41 20.55 8.21
N ARG A 601 2.35 19.92 7.50
CA ARG A 601 2.27 19.74 6.05
C ARG A 601 1.42 18.52 5.61
N TRP A 602 0.87 17.75 6.54
CA TRP A 602 0.01 16.62 6.24
C TRP A 602 -1.19 17.06 5.38
N ASP A 603 -1.46 16.32 4.28
CA ASP A 603 -2.63 16.55 3.43
C ASP A 603 -3.74 15.55 3.81
N SER A 604 -4.83 16.06 4.35
CA SER A 604 -5.98 15.26 4.79
C SER A 604 -6.99 14.96 3.68
N LEU A 605 -6.65 15.14 2.43
CA LEU A 605 -7.57 14.92 1.30
C LEU A 605 -8.10 13.48 1.27
N GLY A 606 -7.25 12.50 1.63
CA GLY A 606 -7.65 11.10 1.77
C GLY A 606 -8.74 10.90 2.83
N GLU A 607 -8.62 11.58 3.97
CA GLU A 607 -9.60 11.56 5.05
C GLU A 607 -10.93 12.19 4.60
N PHE A 608 -10.88 13.24 3.80
CA PHE A 608 -12.08 13.89 3.25
C PHE A 608 -12.86 12.96 2.33
N PHE A 609 -12.17 12.23 1.45
CA PHE A 609 -12.80 11.23 0.58
C PHE A 609 -13.34 10.03 1.37
N ALA A 610 -12.59 9.55 2.35
CA ALA A 610 -13.04 8.45 3.21
C ALA A 610 -14.30 8.83 4.00
N LEU A 611 -14.37 10.06 4.49
CA LEU A 611 -15.55 10.58 5.19
C LEU A 611 -16.78 10.62 4.27
N ALA A 612 -16.65 11.12 3.05
CA ALA A 612 -17.73 11.14 2.07
C ALA A 612 -18.23 9.73 1.76
N ALA A 613 -17.33 8.78 1.54
CA ALA A 613 -17.67 7.37 1.33
C ALA A 613 -18.34 6.72 2.55
N SER A 614 -17.92 7.08 3.75
CA SER A 614 -18.51 6.63 5.01
C SER A 614 -19.96 7.12 5.14
N PHE A 615 -20.28 8.38 4.81
CA PHE A 615 -21.65 8.89 4.76
C PHE A 615 -22.49 8.20 3.68
N GLU A 616 -21.93 7.96 2.50
CA GLU A 616 -22.63 7.22 1.43
C GLU A 616 -23.01 5.81 1.92
N HIS A 617 -22.09 5.11 2.58
CA HIS A 617 -22.34 3.80 3.19
C HIS A 617 -23.48 3.86 4.19
N LEU A 618 -23.49 4.85 5.11
CA LEU A 618 -24.58 5.02 6.08
C LEU A 618 -25.92 5.29 5.40
N SER A 619 -25.93 6.08 4.32
CA SER A 619 -27.15 6.36 3.56
C SER A 619 -27.78 5.11 3.00
N GLN A 620 -26.96 4.18 2.51
CA GLN A 620 -27.38 2.91 1.91
C GLN A 620 -27.74 1.86 2.98
N THR A 621 -26.87 1.67 3.97
CA THR A 621 -27.02 0.62 4.98
C THR A 621 -28.18 0.89 5.95
N PHE A 622 -28.38 2.16 6.32
CA PHE A 622 -29.42 2.59 7.27
C PHE A 622 -30.60 3.30 6.60
N ASN A 623 -30.60 3.43 5.27
CA ASN A 623 -31.56 4.26 4.52
C ASN A 623 -31.66 5.69 5.12
N HIS A 624 -30.50 6.29 5.41
CA HIS A 624 -30.40 7.53 6.16
C HIS A 624 -30.29 8.73 5.21
N ALA A 625 -31.39 9.48 5.03
CA ALA A 625 -31.47 10.57 4.06
C ALA A 625 -30.45 11.70 4.32
N LYS A 626 -30.26 12.13 5.58
CA LYS A 626 -29.28 13.18 5.91
C LYS A 626 -27.85 12.74 5.65
N ALA A 627 -27.52 11.45 5.81
CA ALA A 627 -26.21 10.92 5.44
C ALA A 627 -25.94 11.09 3.93
N LYS A 628 -26.96 10.89 3.09
CA LYS A 628 -26.84 11.11 1.65
C LYS A 628 -26.54 12.57 1.32
N VAL A 629 -27.24 13.51 1.96
CA VAL A 629 -27.01 14.94 1.79
C VAL A 629 -25.60 15.34 2.24
N LEU A 630 -25.15 14.81 3.38
CA LEU A 630 -23.79 15.05 3.87
C LEU A 630 -22.73 14.51 2.91
N ALA A 631 -22.94 13.31 2.35
CA ALA A 631 -22.04 12.72 1.36
C ALA A 631 -21.94 13.57 0.09
N ASP A 632 -23.07 13.91 -0.51
CA ASP A 632 -23.13 14.66 -1.79
C ASP A 632 -22.52 16.05 -1.65
N THR A 633 -22.84 16.75 -0.56
CA THR A 633 -22.31 18.10 -0.30
C THR A 633 -20.83 18.09 0.06
N LEU A 634 -20.35 17.02 0.71
CA LEU A 634 -18.93 16.87 0.98
C LEU A 634 -18.15 16.56 -0.31
N ASP A 635 -18.68 15.75 -1.22
CA ASP A 635 -18.06 15.50 -2.53
C ASP A 635 -17.99 16.80 -3.37
N GLU A 636 -19.02 17.66 -3.32
CA GLU A 636 -18.99 18.99 -3.93
C GLU A 636 -17.88 19.85 -3.30
N ALA A 637 -17.79 19.88 -1.98
CA ALA A 637 -16.75 20.59 -1.24
C ALA A 637 -15.33 20.09 -1.60
N ASN A 638 -15.15 18.78 -1.72
CA ASN A 638 -13.89 18.17 -2.15
C ASN A 638 -13.50 18.60 -3.57
N GLY A 639 -14.47 18.68 -4.48
CA GLY A 639 -14.25 19.20 -5.84
C GLY A 639 -13.79 20.67 -5.82
N LYS A 640 -14.42 21.50 -5.02
CA LYS A 640 -14.07 22.91 -4.85
C LYS A 640 -12.70 23.08 -4.16
N PHE A 641 -12.41 22.24 -3.17
CA PHE A 641 -11.12 22.19 -2.49
C PHE A 641 -9.96 21.95 -3.48
N LEU A 642 -10.12 20.97 -4.38
CA LEU A 642 -9.14 20.67 -5.42
C LEU A 642 -9.01 21.81 -6.44
N GLU A 643 -10.13 22.35 -6.91
CA GLU A 643 -10.15 23.42 -7.92
C GLU A 643 -9.41 24.68 -7.44
N TYR A 644 -9.52 25.02 -6.17
CA TYR A 644 -8.88 26.19 -5.56
C TYR A 644 -7.54 25.88 -4.88
N ASP A 645 -7.00 24.67 -5.04
CA ASP A 645 -5.70 24.22 -4.49
C ASP A 645 -5.54 24.58 -3.00
N LYS A 646 -6.40 24.01 -2.16
CA LYS A 646 -6.40 24.26 -0.71
C LYS A 646 -5.60 23.25 0.08
N SER A 647 -4.77 22.44 -0.57
CA SER A 647 -3.81 21.56 0.09
C SER A 647 -2.73 22.37 0.85
N PRO A 648 -2.09 21.77 1.87
CA PRO A 648 -1.03 22.44 2.63
C PRO A 648 0.12 22.89 1.73
N ALA A 649 0.63 24.09 1.97
CA ALA A 649 1.80 24.60 1.27
C ALA A 649 3.06 23.77 1.62
N ARG A 650 4.08 23.85 0.77
CA ARG A 650 5.30 23.01 0.91
C ARG A 650 6.18 23.39 2.10
N LYS A 651 6.10 24.65 2.57
CA LYS A 651 6.95 25.19 3.66
C LYS A 651 6.27 26.35 4.35
N VAL A 652 6.72 26.64 5.55
CA VAL A 652 6.35 27.84 6.32
C VAL A 652 6.53 29.12 5.47
N GLY A 653 5.59 30.04 5.59
CA GLY A 653 5.59 31.32 4.87
C GLY A 653 5.13 31.23 3.40
N ALA A 654 4.85 30.04 2.88
CA ALA A 654 4.34 29.86 1.52
C ALA A 654 2.81 29.79 1.45
N GLY A 655 2.11 29.73 2.59
CA GLY A 655 0.65 29.66 2.64
C GLY A 655 0.11 28.90 3.86
N ILE A 656 -1.08 28.32 3.68
CA ILE A 656 -1.76 27.55 4.71
C ILE A 656 -1.08 26.20 4.94
N ASP A 657 -1.27 25.66 6.13
CA ASP A 657 -0.93 24.29 6.47
C ASP A 657 -2.21 23.39 6.56
N ASN A 658 -2.10 22.20 7.15
CA ASN A 658 -3.20 21.27 7.35
C ASN A 658 -4.44 21.92 8.02
N ARG A 659 -4.25 22.80 8.99
CA ARG A 659 -5.32 23.52 9.70
C ARG A 659 -6.10 24.44 8.77
N GLY A 660 -5.40 25.15 7.88
CA GLY A 660 -6.01 25.97 6.85
C GLY A 660 -6.78 25.15 5.82
N SER A 661 -6.26 23.97 5.45
CA SER A 661 -6.98 23.02 4.59
C SER A 661 -8.29 22.56 5.22
N HIS A 662 -8.28 22.23 6.52
CA HIS A 662 -9.50 21.87 7.25
C HIS A 662 -10.52 23.02 7.33
N PHE A 663 -10.04 24.25 7.52
CA PHE A 663 -10.92 25.41 7.46
C PHE A 663 -11.59 25.55 6.10
N TYR A 664 -10.84 25.43 4.99
CA TYR A 664 -11.42 25.52 3.66
C TYR A 664 -12.39 24.38 3.34
N LEU A 665 -12.11 23.17 3.82
CA LEU A 665 -13.09 22.09 3.72
C LEU A 665 -14.40 22.45 4.44
N ALA A 666 -14.31 22.92 5.68
CA ALA A 666 -15.47 23.31 6.46
C ALA A 666 -16.27 24.46 5.79
N LEU A 667 -15.56 25.48 5.25
CA LEU A 667 -16.16 26.58 4.51
C LEU A 667 -16.93 26.08 3.28
N TYR A 668 -16.28 25.27 2.44
CA TYR A 668 -16.89 24.78 1.21
C TYR A 668 -18.03 23.78 1.48
N TRP A 669 -17.88 22.94 2.50
CA TRP A 669 -18.94 22.02 2.91
C TRP A 669 -20.15 22.75 3.46
N ALA A 670 -19.96 23.76 4.33
CA ALA A 670 -21.03 24.61 4.82
C ALA A 670 -21.74 25.35 3.69
N GLN A 671 -21.01 25.87 2.70
CA GLN A 671 -21.58 26.52 1.52
C GLN A 671 -22.43 25.54 0.70
N ALA A 672 -21.96 24.33 0.48
CA ALA A 672 -22.72 23.30 -0.24
C ALA A 672 -23.97 22.87 0.53
N LEU A 673 -23.88 22.70 1.85
CA LEU A 673 -25.02 22.39 2.73
C LEU A 673 -26.05 23.54 2.75
N ALA A 674 -25.61 24.79 2.71
CA ALA A 674 -26.50 25.95 2.64
C ALA A 674 -27.21 26.11 1.28
N ALA A 675 -26.60 25.59 0.20
CA ALA A 675 -27.12 25.73 -1.16
C ALA A 675 -28.03 24.58 -1.60
N GLN A 676 -27.93 23.37 -0.96
CA GLN A 676 -28.72 22.20 -1.34
C GLN A 676 -30.20 22.35 -0.95
N ASN A 677 -31.09 21.62 -1.66
CA ASN A 677 -32.54 21.66 -1.45
C ASN A 677 -33.13 20.29 -1.04
N ALA A 678 -32.28 19.31 -0.78
CA ALA A 678 -32.73 17.96 -0.43
C ALA A 678 -33.15 17.82 1.04
N ASP A 679 -32.59 18.65 1.93
CA ASP A 679 -32.91 18.68 3.36
C ASP A 679 -33.00 20.15 3.84
N ALA A 680 -34.21 20.62 4.10
CA ALA A 680 -34.47 22.00 4.52
C ALA A 680 -33.94 22.33 5.93
N GLU A 681 -33.85 21.34 6.83
CA GLU A 681 -33.32 21.56 8.18
C GLU A 681 -31.81 21.80 8.13
N LEU A 682 -31.07 20.97 7.39
CA LEU A 682 -29.64 21.15 7.20
C LEU A 682 -29.35 22.45 6.43
N GLN A 683 -30.17 22.79 5.41
CA GLN A 683 -30.03 24.06 4.69
C GLN A 683 -30.15 25.26 5.63
N ALA A 684 -31.21 25.29 6.44
CA ALA A 684 -31.45 26.38 7.37
C ALA A 684 -30.37 26.51 8.45
N LEU A 685 -29.89 25.36 8.95
CA LEU A 685 -28.82 25.31 9.96
C LEU A 685 -27.50 25.87 9.41
N PHE A 686 -27.11 25.46 8.19
CA PHE A 686 -25.81 25.79 7.65
C PHE A 686 -25.76 27.15 6.93
N LYS A 687 -26.90 27.77 6.57
CA LYS A 687 -26.93 29.07 5.92
C LYS A 687 -26.19 30.16 6.70
N PRO A 688 -26.50 30.44 7.99
CA PRO A 688 -25.78 31.45 8.76
C PRO A 688 -24.32 31.05 9.01
N ILE A 689 -24.01 29.76 9.15
CA ILE A 689 -22.64 29.27 9.33
C ILE A 689 -21.79 29.53 8.08
N ALA A 690 -22.32 29.24 6.88
CA ALA A 690 -21.65 29.51 5.62
C ALA A 690 -21.41 31.00 5.40
N GLU A 691 -22.37 31.86 5.75
CA GLU A 691 -22.25 33.30 5.70
C GLU A 691 -21.16 33.85 6.62
N GLU A 692 -21.13 33.38 7.88
CA GLU A 692 -20.10 33.78 8.85
C GLU A 692 -18.70 33.27 8.49
N LEU A 693 -18.56 32.00 8.08
CA LEU A 693 -17.27 31.47 7.62
C LEU A 693 -16.74 32.23 6.42
N THR A 694 -17.62 32.57 5.47
CA THR A 694 -17.25 33.37 4.29
C THR A 694 -16.81 34.77 4.66
N ALA A 695 -17.58 35.45 5.54
CA ALA A 695 -17.26 36.83 5.99
C ALA A 695 -15.97 36.86 6.85
N SER A 696 -15.63 35.78 7.53
CA SER A 696 -14.47 35.68 8.42
C SER A 696 -13.25 35.01 7.77
N GLU A 697 -13.31 34.63 6.49
CA GLU A 697 -12.24 33.87 5.81
C GLU A 697 -10.86 34.48 6.02
N THR A 698 -10.68 35.78 5.68
CA THR A 698 -9.39 36.45 5.80
C THR A 698 -8.87 36.40 7.23
N LYS A 699 -9.73 36.74 8.20
CA LYS A 699 -9.34 36.76 9.62
C LYS A 699 -8.93 35.36 10.13
N ILE A 700 -9.71 34.33 9.78
CA ILE A 700 -9.40 32.95 10.18
C ILE A 700 -8.07 32.50 9.60
N VAL A 701 -7.83 32.75 8.31
CA VAL A 701 -6.56 32.42 7.65
C VAL A 701 -5.38 33.15 8.29
N GLU A 702 -5.54 34.43 8.63
CA GLU A 702 -4.53 35.20 9.35
C GLU A 702 -4.24 34.60 10.73
N GLU A 703 -5.28 34.25 11.50
CA GLU A 703 -5.13 33.59 12.79
C GLU A 703 -4.35 32.27 12.68
N LEU A 704 -4.63 31.45 11.66
CA LEU A 704 -3.98 30.15 11.41
C LEU A 704 -2.51 30.31 10.97
N ILE A 705 -2.22 31.31 10.13
CA ILE A 705 -0.84 31.56 9.66
C ILE A 705 0.01 32.24 10.73
N SER A 706 -0.57 33.08 11.57
CA SER A 706 0.16 33.86 12.58
C SER A 706 0.92 33.01 13.62
N VAL A 707 0.51 31.77 13.82
CA VAL A 707 1.17 30.84 14.76
C VAL A 707 2.32 30.06 14.17
N GLN A 708 2.48 30.07 12.85
CA GLN A 708 3.53 29.35 12.14
C GLN A 708 4.93 29.95 12.36
N GLY A 709 5.97 29.16 12.13
CA GLY A 709 7.37 29.60 12.17
C GLY A 709 7.99 29.65 13.58
N ARG A 710 7.43 28.98 14.57
CA ARG A 710 7.97 28.88 15.93
C ARG A 710 7.82 27.46 16.45
N ALA A 711 8.75 27.07 17.31
CA ALA A 711 8.66 25.77 17.99
C ALA A 711 7.37 25.65 18.81
N ASN A 712 6.83 24.44 18.85
CA ASN A 712 5.58 24.11 19.53
C ASN A 712 5.74 22.80 20.32
N ASP A 713 5.34 22.82 21.58
CA ASP A 713 5.34 21.63 22.45
C ASP A 713 3.95 20.97 22.45
N ILE A 714 3.89 19.75 21.95
CA ILE A 714 2.68 18.92 21.95
C ILE A 714 2.66 17.86 23.05
N GLY A 715 3.68 17.81 23.90
CA GLY A 715 3.74 16.94 25.09
C GLY A 715 4.14 15.49 24.85
N GLY A 716 4.51 15.09 23.64
CA GLY A 716 5.01 13.76 23.29
C GLY A 716 4.86 13.42 21.81
N TYR A 717 5.59 12.41 21.36
CA TYR A 717 5.53 11.91 19.98
C TYR A 717 4.49 10.78 19.82
N TYR A 718 4.59 9.74 20.67
CA TYR A 718 3.69 8.58 20.63
C TYR A 718 2.40 8.78 21.42
N GLN A 719 2.44 9.65 22.41
CA GLN A 719 1.26 10.03 23.20
C GLN A 719 1.29 11.55 23.44
N PRO A 720 0.86 12.36 22.47
CA PRO A 720 0.70 13.80 22.65
C PRO A 720 -0.21 14.12 23.84
N ASP A 721 0.02 15.27 24.49
CA ASP A 721 -0.90 15.82 25.46
C ASP A 721 -2.10 16.42 24.75
N ASP A 722 -3.31 15.93 25.07
CA ASP A 722 -4.54 16.30 24.37
C ASP A 722 -4.85 17.80 24.46
N ALA A 723 -4.57 18.45 25.59
CA ALA A 723 -4.82 19.88 25.76
C ALA A 723 -3.85 20.73 24.93
N LYS A 724 -2.54 20.40 24.98
CA LYS A 724 -1.51 21.07 24.18
C LYS A 724 -1.74 20.86 22.68
N ALA A 725 -1.98 19.63 22.26
CA ALA A 725 -2.24 19.31 20.87
C ALA A 725 -3.51 20.00 20.34
N SER A 726 -4.61 19.97 21.11
CA SER A 726 -5.84 20.67 20.74
C SER A 726 -5.64 22.19 20.61
N ALA A 727 -4.93 22.81 21.52
CA ALA A 727 -4.63 24.24 21.44
C ALA A 727 -3.79 24.59 20.21
N ALA A 728 -2.78 23.76 19.92
CA ALA A 728 -1.88 23.97 18.79
C ALA A 728 -2.58 23.73 17.43
N LEU A 729 -3.44 22.73 17.34
CA LEU A 729 -4.13 22.37 16.09
C LEU A 729 -5.43 23.18 15.86
N ARG A 730 -5.92 23.94 16.87
CA ARG A 730 -7.12 24.80 16.79
C ARG A 730 -6.86 26.22 17.25
N PRO A 731 -5.86 26.93 16.66
CA PRO A 731 -5.44 28.23 17.16
C PRO A 731 -6.39 29.39 16.77
N SER A 732 -7.30 29.21 15.80
CA SER A 732 -8.23 30.26 15.37
C SER A 732 -9.43 30.33 16.32
N ALA A 733 -9.43 31.38 17.18
CA ALA A 733 -10.57 31.66 18.07
C ALA A 733 -11.85 31.96 17.28
N THR A 734 -11.75 32.65 16.16
CA THR A 734 -12.87 33.00 15.29
C THR A 734 -13.51 31.74 14.69
N PHE A 735 -12.72 30.81 14.15
CA PHE A 735 -13.22 29.58 13.57
C PHE A 735 -13.87 28.69 14.65
N ASN A 736 -13.22 28.53 15.80
CA ASN A 736 -13.75 27.75 16.90
C ASN A 736 -15.09 28.31 17.40
N ALA A 737 -15.25 29.64 17.48
CA ALA A 737 -16.50 30.27 17.91
C ALA A 737 -17.65 30.04 16.89
N ILE A 738 -17.36 30.00 15.59
CA ILE A 738 -18.37 29.72 14.57
C ILE A 738 -18.79 28.25 14.65
N LEU A 739 -17.84 27.31 14.74
CA LEU A 739 -18.15 25.88 14.87
C LEU A 739 -18.98 25.56 16.13
N ALA A 740 -18.77 26.29 17.21
CA ALA A 740 -19.52 26.09 18.46
C ALA A 740 -21.01 26.44 18.35
N LYS A 741 -21.44 27.11 17.28
CA LYS A 741 -22.86 27.43 17.02
C LYS A 741 -23.64 26.26 16.42
N LEU A 742 -22.96 25.28 15.81
CA LEU A 742 -23.52 24.01 15.37
C LEU A 742 -23.79 23.08 16.57
#